data_3594fad61d943fa99a5f8e2e573b8200
#
_entry.id   3594fad61d943fa99a5f8e2e573b8200
#
_cell.length_a   1.000
_cell.length_b   1.000
_cell.length_c   1.000
_cell.angle_alpha   90.00
_cell.angle_beta   90.00
_cell.angle_gamma   90.00
#
_symmetry.space_group_name_H-M   'P 1'
#
loop_
_entity.id
_entity.type
_entity.pdbx_description
1 polymer ?
#
loop_
_entity_poly.entity_id
_entity_poly.type
_entity_poly.pdbx_seq_one_letter_code
_entity_poly.pdbx_strand_id
1 'polypeptide(L)'
;AVIDTEKAAIMKSSDVIPFLEKKTVKWGKSASQYTQEALEAISAYIGTYFVSFKLATHEEEFISTVKAAIKSGDIIRTQITPDNLKQVFDKWVVMIGKELLGVANEDYALLFFADIMNDGKISTHKDLPAKLIFMDDKPAFMLNGNMYELGNKEGYRRFWAIYHRPPKEEYRNYLLERRDSLIAIDERSFKGAFYTPLHVVDKAYDMLSETLGKNWQKNYIIWDMCCGVGNLEVKHSNHRNIFMSTLDQADIDVMKATKTCVAATRFQYDYLNDDITDDGKIDYSLSNKIPQALRNAISEGKKILVLINPPYAEAMNVDNVTKSAGRNATVKSGVANTQTAQFMKDMGYASRELFTQFLVRLAIEIPNVTLAMFSKLKYVNAPNFEKFRTFWSAQYLGGFVVHSKAFDGLKGDFPIGFLVWKTNQLAKNKNVIDSITTEVIDKKAHPIGEKRFFNISNDKFLSEWIVRPRSNKVDAIPLKNALTPTTSTKDVRGSKWADNAIGSMIVFGNDMQHASQGTALLSSGYGNAGAFFVTPENLWQAAIVFSVRRLIKPTWLNDRDQFLQPTEALSDEFKNDCLVWMLFNGSNLTASANDLEWNNQKWSIVNRFIPFSESEVGAPDRFESDFMLQYLKGKKFSSEA
;
A
#
# COMPACT_ATOMS: atom_id res chain seq x y z
N ALA A 1 -7.51 9.85 29.44
CA ALA A 1 -7.18 9.62 28.05
C ALA A 1 -6.31 10.78 27.53
N VAL A 2 -5.40 10.49 26.64
CA VAL A 2 -4.56 11.46 25.94
C VAL A 2 -4.78 11.23 24.45
N ILE A 3 -4.91 12.30 23.68
CA ILE A 3 -5.19 12.25 22.23
C ILE A 3 -4.24 13.23 21.53
N ASP A 4 -3.65 12.79 20.42
CA ASP A 4 -3.02 13.63 19.42
C ASP A 4 -3.72 13.49 18.05
N THR A 5 -3.15 14.01 16.98
CA THR A 5 -3.75 13.95 15.64
C THR A 5 -3.75 12.57 15.01
N GLU A 6 -2.92 11.65 15.49
CA GLU A 6 -2.75 10.31 14.91
C GLU A 6 -3.12 9.17 15.87
N LYS A 7 -2.95 9.42 17.17
CA LYS A 7 -3.05 8.39 18.20
C LYS A 7 -3.85 8.88 19.40
N ALA A 8 -4.50 7.92 20.05
CA ALA A 8 -5.11 8.12 21.36
C ALA A 8 -4.60 7.05 22.33
N ALA A 9 -4.60 7.36 23.62
CA ALA A 9 -4.24 6.42 24.65
C ALA A 9 -5.09 6.62 25.90
N ILE A 10 -5.42 5.52 26.59
CA ILE A 10 -6.16 5.52 27.82
C ILE A 10 -5.44 4.68 28.88
N MET A 11 -5.46 5.14 30.12
CA MET A 11 -4.89 4.45 31.28
C MET A 11 -5.64 4.86 32.55
N LYS A 12 -5.63 4.02 33.56
CA LYS A 12 -6.17 4.36 34.89
C LYS A 12 -5.25 5.35 35.59
N SER A 13 -5.83 6.39 36.16
CA SER A 13 -5.07 7.35 36.97
C SER A 13 -4.45 6.74 38.23
N SER A 14 -5.13 5.75 38.83
CA SER A 14 -4.60 4.98 39.96
C SER A 14 -3.28 4.25 39.66
N ASP A 15 -3.00 3.93 38.39
CA ASP A 15 -1.76 3.27 38.01
C ASP A 15 -0.64 4.28 37.72
N VAL A 16 -1.00 5.52 37.33
CA VAL A 16 -0.05 6.60 37.04
C VAL A 16 0.61 7.13 38.31
N ILE A 17 -0.20 7.37 39.35
CA ILE A 17 0.26 8.01 40.58
C ILE A 17 1.43 7.24 41.22
N PRO A 18 1.33 5.91 41.48
CA PRO A 18 2.43 5.15 42.05
C PRO A 18 3.68 5.12 41.19
N PHE A 19 3.52 5.26 39.86
CA PHE A 19 4.68 5.35 38.96
C PHE A 19 5.40 6.68 39.11
N LEU A 20 4.66 7.80 39.13
CA LEU A 20 5.23 9.13 39.28
C LEU A 20 5.86 9.37 40.67
N GLU A 21 5.42 8.62 41.67
CA GLU A 21 5.96 8.67 43.05
C GLU A 21 7.20 7.78 43.26
N LYS A 22 7.69 7.08 42.22
CA LYS A 22 8.88 6.24 42.32
C LYS A 22 10.12 7.04 42.68
N LYS A 23 10.63 6.86 43.90
CA LYS A 23 11.86 7.49 44.39
C LYS A 23 13.14 6.98 43.71
N THR A 24 13.07 5.88 43.00
CA THR A 24 14.20 5.26 42.28
C THR A 24 14.52 5.97 40.96
N VAL A 25 13.64 6.80 40.44
CA VAL A 25 13.81 7.54 39.18
C VAL A 25 14.17 8.99 39.51
N LYS A 26 15.21 9.50 38.88
CA LYS A 26 15.61 10.92 38.99
C LYS A 26 14.78 11.76 38.03
N TRP A 27 13.60 12.23 38.47
CA TRP A 27 12.62 12.90 37.64
C TRP A 27 13.06 14.24 37.03
N GLY A 28 13.95 15.00 37.69
CA GLY A 28 14.27 16.37 37.31
C GLY A 28 13.42 17.39 38.08
N LYS A 29 13.58 18.68 37.75
CA LYS A 29 12.94 19.79 38.49
C LYS A 29 11.48 20.06 38.08
N SER A 30 11.11 19.71 36.86
CA SER A 30 9.75 19.87 36.31
C SER A 30 9.53 18.93 35.13
N ALA A 31 8.28 18.81 34.66
CA ALA A 31 7.94 17.99 33.49
C ALA A 31 8.64 18.44 32.19
N SER A 32 8.95 19.74 32.06
CA SER A 32 9.72 20.25 30.92
C SER A 32 11.24 20.04 31.05
N GLN A 33 11.69 19.50 32.17
CA GLN A 33 13.11 19.28 32.50
C GLN A 33 13.35 17.88 33.02
N TYR A 34 12.62 16.89 32.50
CA TYR A 34 12.85 15.48 32.83
C TYR A 34 14.28 15.07 32.43
N THR A 35 14.90 14.27 33.29
CA THR A 35 16.19 13.65 32.96
C THR A 35 16.02 12.60 31.86
N GLN A 36 17.11 12.23 31.18
CA GLN A 36 17.07 11.15 30.20
C GLN A 36 16.59 9.82 30.81
N GLU A 37 17.02 9.52 32.04
CA GLU A 37 16.57 8.37 32.82
C GLU A 37 15.04 8.40 33.06
N ALA A 38 14.49 9.58 33.38
CA ALA A 38 13.05 9.76 33.56
C ALA A 38 12.29 9.57 32.24
N LEU A 39 12.79 10.09 31.13
CA LEU A 39 12.18 9.93 29.81
C LEU A 39 12.15 8.47 29.36
N GLU A 40 13.22 7.72 29.61
CA GLU A 40 13.29 6.29 29.32
C GLU A 40 12.32 5.49 30.21
N ALA A 41 12.24 5.81 31.50
CA ALA A 41 11.30 5.20 32.41
C ALA A 41 9.84 5.48 32.04
N ILE A 42 9.52 6.71 31.63
CA ILE A 42 8.20 7.12 31.13
C ILE A 42 7.86 6.36 29.83
N SER A 43 8.79 6.31 28.88
CA SER A 43 8.57 5.63 27.62
C SER A 43 8.29 4.14 27.82
N ALA A 44 9.08 3.46 28.65
CA ALA A 44 8.87 2.07 29.00
C ALA A 44 7.52 1.86 29.71
N TYR A 45 7.16 2.76 30.62
CA TYR A 45 5.90 2.70 31.35
C TYR A 45 4.70 2.89 30.42
N ILE A 46 4.72 3.91 29.56
CA ILE A 46 3.69 4.15 28.55
C ILE A 46 3.55 2.92 27.64
N GLY A 47 4.67 2.40 27.12
CA GLY A 47 4.69 1.18 26.30
C GLY A 47 4.02 -0.02 26.98
N THR A 48 4.07 -0.11 28.30
CA THR A 48 3.55 -1.26 29.06
C THR A 48 2.10 -1.10 29.50
N TYR A 49 1.68 0.10 29.92
CA TYR A 49 0.42 0.29 30.65
C TYR A 49 -0.66 1.04 29.86
N PHE A 50 -0.29 1.82 28.85
CA PHE A 50 -1.28 2.51 28.04
C PHE A 50 -1.94 1.58 27.02
N VAL A 51 -3.25 1.64 26.94
CA VAL A 51 -4.00 1.10 25.81
C VAL A 51 -4.00 2.17 24.73
N SER A 52 -3.34 1.91 23.61
CA SER A 52 -3.14 2.87 22.52
C SER A 52 -4.01 2.51 21.32
N PHE A 53 -4.52 3.54 20.64
CA PHE A 53 -5.35 3.43 19.45
C PHE A 53 -4.77 4.29 18.34
N LYS A 54 -4.76 3.80 17.10
CA LYS A 54 -4.51 4.62 15.91
C LYS A 54 -5.84 5.20 15.47
N LEU A 55 -6.04 6.52 15.55
CA LEU A 55 -7.33 7.15 15.26
C LEU A 55 -7.82 6.87 13.84
N ALA A 56 -6.92 6.81 12.86
CA ALA A 56 -7.29 6.49 11.47
C ALA A 56 -7.98 5.12 11.28
N THR A 57 -7.81 4.16 12.22
CA THR A 57 -8.29 2.79 12.07
C THR A 57 -9.07 2.28 13.28
N HIS A 58 -8.94 2.91 14.46
CA HIS A 58 -9.50 2.44 15.74
C HIS A 58 -10.24 3.55 16.51
N GLU A 59 -10.78 4.54 15.80
CA GLU A 59 -11.50 5.65 16.43
C GLU A 59 -12.75 5.19 17.17
N GLU A 60 -13.55 4.32 16.56
CA GLU A 60 -14.78 3.79 17.16
C GLU A 60 -14.48 2.97 18.43
N GLU A 61 -13.41 2.17 18.42
CA GLU A 61 -12.96 1.39 19.57
C GLU A 61 -12.49 2.30 20.71
N PHE A 62 -11.74 3.35 20.38
CA PHE A 62 -11.33 4.34 21.37
C PHE A 62 -12.54 5.02 22.02
N ILE A 63 -13.48 5.51 21.21
CA ILE A 63 -14.71 6.15 21.70
C ILE A 63 -15.52 5.20 22.58
N SER A 64 -15.68 3.94 22.15
CA SER A 64 -16.42 2.94 22.92
C SER A 64 -15.74 2.62 24.26
N THR A 65 -14.41 2.51 24.27
CA THR A 65 -13.62 2.26 25.49
C THR A 65 -13.73 3.43 26.47
N VAL A 66 -13.66 4.67 25.99
CA VAL A 66 -13.83 5.86 26.82
C VAL A 66 -15.25 5.93 27.40
N LYS A 67 -16.29 5.72 26.58
CA LYS A 67 -17.69 5.69 27.04
C LYS A 67 -17.92 4.61 28.09
N ALA A 68 -17.36 3.42 27.88
CA ALA A 68 -17.47 2.33 28.84
C ALA A 68 -16.75 2.65 30.16
N ALA A 69 -15.55 3.23 30.09
CA ALA A 69 -14.80 3.65 31.26
C ALA A 69 -15.52 4.74 32.07
N ILE A 70 -16.16 5.69 31.40
CA ILE A 70 -16.98 6.74 32.07
C ILE A 70 -18.20 6.11 32.76
N LYS A 71 -18.85 5.15 32.12
CA LYS A 71 -20.07 4.53 32.63
C LYS A 71 -19.82 3.56 33.80
N SER A 72 -18.75 2.79 33.74
CA SER A 72 -18.40 1.74 34.71
C SER A 72 -17.52 2.20 35.86
N GLY A 73 -16.85 3.36 35.70
CA GLY A 73 -15.80 3.80 36.61
C GLY A 73 -14.51 2.98 36.51
N ASP A 74 -14.44 2.04 35.57
CA ASP A 74 -13.30 1.17 35.33
C ASP A 74 -13.05 0.96 33.83
N ILE A 75 -11.81 0.65 33.45
CA ILE A 75 -11.48 0.28 32.06
C ILE A 75 -11.96 -1.15 31.85
N ILE A 76 -12.99 -1.30 31.01
CA ILE A 76 -13.46 -2.62 30.60
C ILE A 76 -12.38 -3.27 29.74
N ARG A 77 -12.13 -4.56 29.96
CA ARG A 77 -11.15 -5.32 29.16
C ARG A 77 -11.52 -5.23 27.68
N THR A 78 -10.53 -4.92 26.87
CA THR A 78 -10.69 -4.81 25.43
C THR A 78 -10.84 -6.20 24.81
N GLN A 79 -11.88 -6.42 24.04
CA GLN A 79 -12.06 -7.65 23.27
C GLN A 79 -10.94 -7.72 22.20
N ILE A 80 -10.29 -8.86 22.09
CA ILE A 80 -9.37 -9.13 20.99
C ILE A 80 -10.19 -9.41 19.74
N THR A 81 -10.00 -8.61 18.70
CA THR A 81 -10.69 -8.68 17.41
C THR A 81 -9.67 -8.78 16.26
N PRO A 82 -10.08 -9.21 15.06
CA PRO A 82 -9.19 -9.18 13.91
C PRO A 82 -8.57 -7.80 13.65
N ASP A 83 -9.30 -6.72 13.92
CA ASP A 83 -8.87 -5.35 13.64
C ASP A 83 -7.80 -4.82 14.60
N ASN A 84 -7.82 -5.27 15.86
CA ASN A 84 -6.82 -4.84 16.85
C ASN A 84 -5.73 -5.88 17.11
N LEU A 85 -5.79 -7.05 16.46
CA LEU A 85 -4.92 -8.20 16.75
C LEU A 85 -3.44 -7.84 16.68
N LYS A 86 -3.02 -7.09 15.66
CA LYS A 86 -1.60 -6.67 15.52
C LYS A 86 -1.15 -5.79 16.68
N GLN A 87 -1.97 -4.82 17.08
CA GLN A 87 -1.67 -3.95 18.21
C GLN A 87 -1.58 -4.75 19.53
N VAL A 88 -2.49 -5.70 19.70
CA VAL A 88 -2.50 -6.60 20.85
C VAL A 88 -1.26 -7.49 20.85
N PHE A 89 -0.87 -8.03 19.69
CA PHE A 89 0.35 -8.83 19.54
C PHE A 89 1.62 -8.04 19.90
N ASP A 90 1.76 -6.83 19.35
CA ASP A 90 2.92 -5.99 19.65
C ASP A 90 3.01 -5.70 21.16
N LYS A 91 1.87 -5.49 21.82
CA LYS A 91 1.79 -5.34 23.28
C LYS A 91 2.16 -6.63 24.00
N TRP A 92 1.68 -7.78 23.51
CA TRP A 92 2.01 -9.09 24.04
C TRP A 92 3.51 -9.38 23.96
N VAL A 93 4.13 -9.08 22.83
CA VAL A 93 5.60 -9.25 22.65
C VAL A 93 6.36 -8.43 23.68
N VAL A 94 5.97 -7.18 23.92
CA VAL A 94 6.63 -6.29 24.89
C VAL A 94 6.45 -6.77 26.32
N MET A 95 5.25 -7.25 26.69
CA MET A 95 4.90 -7.58 28.08
C MET A 95 5.20 -9.03 28.45
N ILE A 96 5.17 -9.93 27.47
CA ILE A 96 5.28 -11.38 27.68
C ILE A 96 6.41 -11.96 26.84
N GLY A 97 6.43 -11.71 25.54
CA GLY A 97 7.40 -12.31 24.62
C GLY A 97 8.85 -12.08 25.02
N LYS A 98 9.20 -10.86 25.41
CA LYS A 98 10.56 -10.50 25.84
C LYS A 98 11.01 -11.15 27.17
N GLU A 99 10.06 -11.65 27.95
CA GLU A 99 10.35 -12.41 29.17
C GLU A 99 10.65 -13.91 28.88
N LEU A 100 10.39 -14.35 27.64
CA LEU A 100 10.68 -15.72 27.18
C LEU A 100 12.11 -15.79 26.63
N LEU A 101 13.03 -16.27 27.42
CA LEU A 101 14.44 -16.34 27.04
C LEU A 101 14.68 -17.42 25.98
N GLY A 102 15.42 -17.09 24.94
CA GLY A 102 15.84 -18.03 23.90
C GLY A 102 14.82 -18.28 22.79
N VAL A 103 13.70 -17.55 22.78
CA VAL A 103 12.71 -17.60 21.69
C VAL A 103 13.14 -16.69 20.54
N ALA A 104 13.12 -17.20 19.31
CA ALA A 104 13.35 -16.40 18.12
C ALA A 104 12.16 -15.44 17.86
N ASN A 105 12.43 -14.26 17.30
CA ASN A 105 11.40 -13.26 17.06
C ASN A 105 10.27 -13.75 16.15
N GLU A 106 10.58 -14.61 15.18
CA GLU A 106 9.65 -15.27 14.26
C GLU A 106 8.66 -16.21 14.95
N ASP A 107 9.03 -16.74 16.12
CA ASP A 107 8.21 -17.69 16.88
C ASP A 107 7.19 -17.01 17.80
N TYR A 108 7.34 -15.72 18.08
CA TYR A 108 6.41 -15.02 18.97
C TYR A 108 4.96 -15.07 18.50
N ALA A 109 4.73 -15.07 17.19
CA ALA A 109 3.38 -15.17 16.65
C ALA A 109 2.70 -16.50 17.01
N LEU A 110 3.42 -17.61 16.91
CA LEU A 110 2.90 -18.95 17.30
C LEU A 110 2.60 -19.03 18.79
N LEU A 111 3.47 -18.49 19.62
CA LEU A 111 3.29 -18.47 21.08
C LEU A 111 2.12 -17.56 21.48
N PHE A 112 1.96 -16.42 20.82
CA PHE A 112 0.82 -15.53 21.02
C PHE A 112 -0.50 -16.22 20.68
N PHE A 113 -0.59 -16.89 19.54
CA PHE A 113 -1.79 -17.65 19.18
C PHE A 113 -2.07 -18.79 20.15
N ALA A 114 -1.03 -19.50 20.62
CA ALA A 114 -1.20 -20.51 21.64
C ALA A 114 -1.77 -19.93 22.95
N ASP A 115 -1.41 -18.68 23.29
CA ASP A 115 -1.92 -18.00 24.46
C ASP A 115 -3.38 -17.53 24.28
N ILE A 116 -3.71 -16.86 23.18
CA ILE A 116 -5.08 -16.35 22.97
C ILE A 116 -6.11 -17.46 22.76
N MET A 117 -5.67 -18.64 22.31
CA MET A 117 -6.56 -19.79 22.07
C MET A 117 -6.79 -20.68 23.28
N ASN A 118 -6.18 -20.39 24.42
CA ASN A 118 -6.38 -21.20 25.60
C ASN A 118 -7.63 -20.78 26.39
N ASP A 119 -8.12 -21.68 27.25
CA ASP A 119 -9.24 -21.44 28.14
C ASP A 119 -8.83 -20.87 29.50
N GLY A 120 -7.59 -20.43 29.63
CA GLY A 120 -6.98 -19.92 30.86
C GLY A 120 -6.14 -20.95 31.60
N LYS A 121 -6.10 -22.21 31.15
CA LYS A 121 -5.31 -23.30 31.76
C LYS A 121 -4.43 -24.01 30.77
N ILE A 122 -4.95 -24.43 29.62
CA ILE A 122 -4.24 -25.19 28.58
C ILE A 122 -4.69 -24.65 27.22
N SER A 123 -3.77 -24.57 26.26
CA SER A 123 -4.12 -24.28 24.87
C SER A 123 -5.14 -25.29 24.34
N THR A 124 -6.26 -24.79 23.82
CA THR A 124 -7.35 -25.63 23.34
C THR A 124 -7.10 -26.22 21.96
N HIS A 125 -6.10 -25.71 21.22
CA HIS A 125 -5.76 -26.18 19.89
C HIS A 125 -4.63 -27.21 19.93
N LYS A 126 -4.99 -28.49 19.81
CA LYS A 126 -4.04 -29.63 19.87
C LYS A 126 -3.03 -29.68 18.72
N ASP A 127 -3.38 -29.07 17.59
CA ASP A 127 -2.60 -29.18 16.34
C ASP A 127 -1.63 -28.02 16.12
N LEU A 128 -1.56 -27.05 17.03
CA LEU A 128 -0.53 -26.00 16.97
C LEU A 128 0.83 -26.54 17.43
N PRO A 129 1.93 -26.18 16.74
CA PRO A 129 3.28 -26.53 17.19
C PRO A 129 3.63 -25.86 18.53
N ALA A 130 2.92 -24.78 18.88
CA ALA A 130 3.08 -24.08 20.15
C ALA A 130 1.89 -24.39 21.09
N LYS A 131 2.18 -24.54 22.39
CA LYS A 131 1.16 -24.77 23.42
C LYS A 131 1.45 -23.93 24.65
N LEU A 132 0.39 -23.35 25.25
CA LEU A 132 0.47 -22.80 26.60
C LEU A 132 0.21 -23.92 27.60
N ILE A 133 1.06 -24.01 28.61
CA ILE A 133 0.94 -24.92 29.76
C ILE A 133 1.09 -24.12 31.05
N PHE A 134 0.58 -24.65 32.16
CA PHE A 134 0.75 -24.06 33.49
C PHE A 134 1.52 -25.04 34.35
N MET A 135 2.62 -24.58 34.93
CA MET A 135 3.42 -25.30 35.89
C MET A 135 3.43 -24.51 37.19
N ASP A 136 2.91 -25.09 38.27
CA ASP A 136 2.81 -24.44 39.59
C ASP A 136 2.20 -23.01 39.51
N ASP A 137 1.10 -22.88 38.81
CA ASP A 137 0.41 -21.58 38.52
C ASP A 137 1.24 -20.56 37.72
N LYS A 138 2.36 -20.97 37.12
CA LYS A 138 3.14 -20.14 36.21
C LYS A 138 2.84 -20.54 34.77
N PRO A 139 2.52 -19.58 33.90
CA PRO A 139 2.40 -19.87 32.48
C PRO A 139 3.78 -20.17 31.89
N ALA A 140 3.85 -21.22 31.08
CA ALA A 140 5.01 -21.60 30.29
C ALA A 140 4.55 -21.95 28.88
N PHE A 141 5.42 -21.79 27.91
CA PHE A 141 5.12 -22.08 26.51
C PHE A 141 5.96 -23.25 26.03
N MET A 142 5.34 -24.17 25.32
CA MET A 142 6.03 -25.25 24.63
C MET A 142 6.00 -24.97 23.13
N LEU A 143 7.16 -25.00 22.48
CA LEU A 143 7.30 -24.84 21.03
C LEU A 143 8.25 -25.91 20.50
N ASN A 144 7.79 -26.72 19.53
CA ASN A 144 8.59 -27.78 18.91
C ASN A 144 9.29 -28.72 19.92
N GLY A 145 8.63 -28.98 21.06
CA GLY A 145 9.16 -29.83 22.11
C GLY A 145 10.07 -29.12 23.15
N ASN A 146 10.47 -27.88 22.88
CA ASN A 146 11.22 -27.06 23.84
C ASN A 146 10.27 -26.27 24.72
N MET A 147 10.65 -26.09 25.98
CA MET A 147 9.85 -25.36 26.97
C MET A 147 10.49 -24.02 27.29
N TYR A 148 9.68 -22.99 27.33
CA TYR A 148 10.05 -21.60 27.62
C TYR A 148 9.22 -21.10 28.79
N GLU A 149 9.85 -20.80 29.89
CA GLU A 149 9.23 -20.27 31.10
C GLU A 149 9.27 -18.74 31.08
N LEU A 150 8.27 -18.12 31.67
CA LEU A 150 8.27 -16.67 31.89
C LEU A 150 9.17 -16.31 33.06
N GLY A 151 10.11 -15.42 32.84
CA GLY A 151 10.96 -14.87 33.89
C GLY A 151 10.16 -14.12 34.95
N ASN A 152 9.12 -13.39 34.52
CA ASN A 152 8.22 -12.64 35.38
C ASN A 152 6.74 -12.79 34.96
N LYS A 153 5.91 -13.32 35.87
CA LYS A 153 4.49 -13.51 35.61
C LYS A 153 3.64 -12.24 35.71
N GLU A 154 4.20 -11.15 36.19
CA GLU A 154 3.48 -9.89 36.37
C GLU A 154 3.06 -9.30 35.01
N GLY A 155 3.92 -9.34 34.00
CA GLY A 155 3.60 -8.92 32.63
C GLY A 155 2.41 -9.71 32.05
N TYR A 156 2.40 -11.03 32.26
CA TYR A 156 1.32 -11.90 31.84
C TYR A 156 0.00 -11.58 32.50
N ARG A 157 -0.01 -11.40 33.83
CA ARG A 157 -1.22 -11.00 34.57
C ARG A 157 -1.78 -9.67 34.10
N ARG A 158 -0.92 -8.67 33.91
CA ARG A 158 -1.30 -7.32 33.46
C ARG A 158 -1.85 -7.33 32.05
N PHE A 159 -1.25 -8.08 31.15
CA PHE A 159 -1.75 -8.22 29.79
C PHE A 159 -3.19 -8.73 29.80
N TRP A 160 -3.46 -9.83 30.50
CA TRP A 160 -4.80 -10.42 30.59
C TRP A 160 -5.76 -9.66 31.50
N ALA A 161 -5.30 -8.64 32.21
CA ALA A 161 -6.16 -7.67 32.88
C ALA A 161 -6.71 -6.62 31.90
N ILE A 162 -6.01 -6.37 30.78
CA ILE A 162 -6.39 -5.39 29.75
C ILE A 162 -7.27 -6.02 28.67
N TYR A 163 -7.02 -7.28 28.30
CA TYR A 163 -7.63 -7.93 27.16
C TYR A 163 -8.54 -9.11 27.54
N HIS A 164 -9.57 -9.34 26.71
CA HIS A 164 -10.37 -10.57 26.74
C HIS A 164 -9.93 -11.51 25.63
N ARG A 165 -9.81 -12.81 25.98
CA ARG A 165 -9.60 -13.85 24.98
C ARG A 165 -10.80 -13.97 24.06
N PRO A 166 -10.58 -14.21 22.76
CA PRO A 166 -11.67 -14.45 21.83
C PRO A 166 -12.41 -15.76 22.15
N PRO A 167 -13.70 -15.88 21.78
CA PRO A 167 -14.45 -17.13 21.89
C PRO A 167 -13.79 -18.26 21.09
N LYS A 168 -13.97 -19.50 21.53
CA LYS A 168 -13.36 -20.67 20.88
C LYS A 168 -13.75 -20.84 19.40
N GLU A 169 -14.98 -20.52 19.07
CA GLU A 169 -15.54 -20.61 17.72
C GLU A 169 -14.79 -19.70 16.74
N GLU A 170 -14.28 -18.59 17.21
CA GLU A 170 -13.57 -17.58 16.41
C GLU A 170 -12.07 -17.84 16.29
N TYR A 171 -11.47 -18.66 17.16
CA TYR A 171 -10.02 -18.85 17.23
C TYR A 171 -9.40 -19.25 15.90
N ARG A 172 -10.07 -20.11 15.16
CA ARG A 172 -9.59 -20.58 13.86
C ARG A 172 -9.61 -19.45 12.83
N ASN A 173 -10.65 -18.61 12.85
CA ASN A 173 -10.76 -17.46 11.96
C ASN A 173 -9.65 -16.45 12.26
N TYR A 174 -9.36 -16.19 13.54
CA TYR A 174 -8.26 -15.30 13.92
C TYR A 174 -6.91 -15.75 13.36
N LEU A 175 -6.62 -17.05 13.39
CA LEU A 175 -5.39 -17.58 12.81
C LEU A 175 -5.31 -17.37 11.30
N LEU A 176 -6.40 -17.67 10.62
CA LEU A 176 -6.48 -17.56 9.16
C LEU A 176 -6.44 -16.10 8.70
N GLU A 177 -7.16 -15.25 9.41
CA GLU A 177 -7.32 -13.85 9.00
C GLU A 177 -6.11 -12.98 9.25
N ARG A 178 -5.32 -13.28 10.25
CA ARG A 178 -4.37 -12.27 10.77
C ARG A 178 -2.96 -12.77 11.03
N ARG A 179 -2.63 -14.00 10.68
CA ARG A 179 -1.27 -14.49 10.88
C ARG A 179 -0.23 -13.61 10.20
N ASP A 180 -0.46 -13.29 8.93
CA ASP A 180 0.46 -12.47 8.16
C ASP A 180 0.52 -11.03 8.69
N SER A 181 -0.51 -10.58 9.42
CA SER A 181 -0.51 -9.26 10.06
C SER A 181 0.46 -9.17 11.25
N LEU A 182 0.88 -10.29 11.80
CA LEU A 182 1.84 -10.33 12.92
C LEU A 182 3.29 -10.30 12.47
N ILE A 183 3.57 -10.59 11.19
CA ILE A 183 4.90 -10.38 10.60
C ILE A 183 5.20 -8.87 10.61
N ALA A 184 6.43 -8.49 10.88
CA ALA A 184 6.83 -7.08 10.91
C ALA A 184 6.42 -6.36 9.61
N ILE A 185 5.80 -5.17 9.74
CA ILE A 185 5.29 -4.38 8.60
C ILE A 185 6.39 -4.13 7.55
N ASP A 186 7.62 -3.93 8.02
CA ASP A 186 8.77 -3.70 7.14
C ASP A 186 9.10 -4.94 6.31
N GLU A 187 8.99 -6.13 6.87
CA GLU A 187 9.23 -7.39 6.17
C GLU A 187 8.09 -7.69 5.17
N ARG A 188 6.83 -7.45 5.55
CA ARG A 188 5.67 -7.59 4.64
C ARG A 188 5.69 -6.58 3.51
N SER A 189 5.93 -5.31 3.82
CA SER A 189 6.08 -4.24 2.81
C SER A 189 7.20 -4.53 1.83
N PHE A 190 8.22 -5.20 2.31
CA PHE A 190 9.38 -5.59 1.57
C PHE A 190 9.12 -6.76 0.61
N LYS A 191 8.45 -7.81 1.08
CA LYS A 191 8.00 -8.93 0.25
C LYS A 191 6.80 -8.55 -0.64
N GLY A 192 6.11 -7.44 -0.37
CA GLY A 192 4.87 -7.04 -1.04
C GLY A 192 3.68 -7.94 -0.73
N ALA A 193 3.81 -8.80 0.29
CA ALA A 193 2.79 -9.76 0.69
C ALA A 193 1.76 -9.11 1.61
N PHE A 194 0.50 -9.08 1.19
CA PHE A 194 -0.59 -8.48 1.94
C PHE A 194 -1.75 -9.45 2.06
N TYR A 195 -2.26 -9.53 3.27
CA TYR A 195 -3.41 -10.33 3.63
C TYR A 195 -4.70 -9.85 2.94
N THR A 196 -5.50 -10.79 2.44
CA THR A 196 -6.85 -10.50 1.90
C THR A 196 -7.89 -10.70 2.99
N PRO A 197 -8.61 -9.66 3.43
CA PRO A 197 -9.65 -9.78 4.46
C PRO A 197 -10.81 -10.68 4.01
N LEU A 198 -11.36 -11.50 4.91
CA LEU A 198 -12.39 -12.49 4.54
C LEU A 198 -13.66 -11.86 3.96
N HIS A 199 -14.07 -10.67 4.40
CA HIS A 199 -15.23 -9.98 3.81
C HIS A 199 -14.98 -9.54 2.36
N VAL A 200 -13.71 -9.23 2.00
CA VAL A 200 -13.31 -8.96 0.61
C VAL A 200 -13.23 -10.26 -0.18
N VAL A 201 -12.82 -11.37 0.46
CA VAL A 201 -12.89 -12.72 -0.15
C VAL A 201 -14.34 -13.12 -0.44
N ASP A 202 -15.27 -12.89 0.49
CA ASP A 202 -16.70 -13.17 0.26
C ASP A 202 -17.20 -12.41 -0.98
N LYS A 203 -16.88 -11.11 -1.09
CA LYS A 203 -17.23 -10.30 -2.28
C LYS A 203 -16.58 -10.84 -3.58
N ALA A 204 -15.33 -11.32 -3.49
CA ALA A 204 -14.67 -11.96 -4.63
C ALA A 204 -15.40 -13.23 -5.10
N TYR A 205 -15.90 -14.05 -4.17
CA TYR A 205 -16.68 -15.25 -4.48
C TYR A 205 -18.05 -14.92 -5.08
N ASP A 206 -18.70 -13.85 -4.61
CA ASP A 206 -19.92 -13.35 -5.23
C ASP A 206 -19.65 -12.91 -6.67
N MET A 207 -18.61 -12.12 -6.91
CA MET A 207 -18.18 -11.69 -8.25
C MET A 207 -17.84 -12.87 -9.16
N LEU A 208 -17.19 -13.91 -8.65
CA LEU A 208 -16.94 -15.14 -9.41
C LEU A 208 -18.24 -15.87 -9.75
N SER A 209 -19.22 -15.85 -8.85
CA SER A 209 -20.53 -16.45 -9.10
C SER A 209 -21.34 -15.68 -10.15
N GLU A 210 -21.19 -14.35 -10.19
CA GLU A 210 -21.78 -13.48 -11.20
C GLU A 210 -21.14 -13.68 -12.59
N THR A 211 -19.80 -13.73 -12.64
CA THR A 211 -19.05 -13.78 -13.90
C THR A 211 -18.93 -15.17 -14.50
N LEU A 212 -18.78 -16.22 -13.68
CA LEU A 212 -18.53 -17.60 -14.10
C LEU A 212 -19.73 -18.53 -13.89
N GLY A 213 -20.80 -18.00 -13.26
CA GLY A 213 -22.00 -18.75 -12.90
C GLY A 213 -21.91 -19.48 -11.57
N LYS A 214 -23.05 -19.74 -10.92
CA LYS A 214 -23.16 -20.25 -9.55
C LYS A 214 -22.43 -21.59 -9.28
N ASN A 215 -22.17 -22.37 -10.35
CA ASN A 215 -21.51 -23.67 -10.23
C ASN A 215 -19.98 -23.61 -10.48
N TRP A 216 -19.36 -22.43 -10.51
CA TRP A 216 -17.95 -22.28 -10.83
C TRP A 216 -17.04 -23.13 -9.93
N GLN A 217 -17.34 -23.24 -8.63
CA GLN A 217 -16.55 -24.03 -7.68
C GLN A 217 -16.53 -25.54 -7.99
N LYS A 218 -17.51 -26.04 -8.73
CA LYS A 218 -17.55 -27.44 -9.19
C LYS A 218 -16.91 -27.60 -10.56
N ASN A 219 -17.01 -26.57 -11.40
CA ASN A 219 -16.65 -26.64 -12.82
C ASN A 219 -15.18 -26.34 -13.09
N TYR A 220 -14.49 -25.66 -12.15
CA TYR A 220 -13.10 -25.26 -12.32
C TYR A 220 -12.18 -26.00 -11.35
N ILE A 221 -10.99 -26.29 -11.84
CA ILE A 221 -9.83 -26.60 -11.02
C ILE A 221 -9.23 -25.24 -10.61
N ILE A 222 -8.98 -25.04 -9.34
CA ILE A 222 -8.39 -23.80 -8.82
C ILE A 222 -6.88 -24.00 -8.69
N TRP A 223 -6.11 -23.03 -9.16
CA TRP A 223 -4.70 -22.95 -8.82
C TRP A 223 -4.39 -21.55 -8.26
N ASP A 224 -3.92 -21.53 -7.01
CA ASP A 224 -3.30 -20.35 -6.42
C ASP A 224 -1.79 -20.55 -6.34
N MET A 225 -1.05 -19.68 -7.05
CA MET A 225 0.40 -19.75 -7.19
C MET A 225 1.15 -19.00 -6.09
N CYS A 226 0.43 -18.29 -5.22
CA CYS A 226 0.96 -17.49 -4.13
C CYS A 226 0.01 -17.47 -2.93
N CYS A 227 -0.50 -18.65 -2.56
CA CYS A 227 -1.59 -18.82 -1.62
C CYS A 227 -1.31 -18.34 -0.19
N GLY A 228 -0.02 -18.14 0.18
CA GLY A 228 0.34 -17.88 1.56
C GLY A 228 -0.25 -18.94 2.47
N VAL A 229 -1.08 -18.54 3.42
CA VAL A 229 -1.75 -19.47 4.37
C VAL A 229 -3.16 -19.88 3.94
N GLY A 230 -3.59 -19.55 2.71
CA GLY A 230 -4.83 -20.06 2.12
C GLY A 230 -6.08 -19.25 2.41
N ASN A 231 -5.95 -17.92 2.56
CA ASN A 231 -7.09 -17.06 2.85
C ASN A 231 -8.11 -16.96 1.72
N LEU A 232 -7.66 -17.01 0.47
CA LEU A 232 -8.55 -16.98 -0.69
C LEU A 232 -9.36 -18.27 -0.82
N GLU A 233 -8.79 -19.40 -0.42
CA GLU A 233 -9.36 -20.74 -0.65
C GLU A 233 -10.24 -21.22 0.49
N VAL A 234 -10.15 -20.63 1.69
CA VAL A 234 -10.83 -21.11 2.90
C VAL A 234 -12.36 -21.18 2.75
N LYS A 235 -12.93 -20.31 1.93
CA LYS A 235 -14.38 -20.24 1.65
C LYS A 235 -14.84 -21.20 0.54
N HIS A 236 -13.92 -21.84 -0.17
CA HIS A 236 -14.25 -22.71 -1.28
C HIS A 236 -14.94 -24.00 -0.80
N SER A 237 -16.05 -24.35 -1.40
CA SER A 237 -16.87 -25.50 -1.00
C SER A 237 -16.26 -26.88 -1.35
N ASN A 238 -15.30 -26.93 -2.28
CA ASN A 238 -14.68 -28.16 -2.77
C ASN A 238 -13.16 -28.07 -2.81
N HIS A 239 -12.51 -28.25 -1.67
CA HIS A 239 -11.06 -28.18 -1.57
C HIS A 239 -10.30 -29.25 -2.39
N ARG A 240 -10.94 -30.35 -2.83
CA ARG A 240 -10.28 -31.37 -3.65
C ARG A 240 -9.88 -30.90 -5.05
N ASN A 241 -10.55 -29.83 -5.52
CA ASN A 241 -10.25 -29.23 -6.82
C ASN A 241 -9.22 -28.09 -6.72
N ILE A 242 -8.56 -27.91 -5.56
CA ILE A 242 -7.66 -26.79 -5.32
C ILE A 242 -6.22 -27.27 -5.26
N PHE A 243 -5.36 -26.60 -6.02
CA PHE A 243 -3.91 -26.65 -5.95
C PHE A 243 -3.42 -25.32 -5.36
N MET A 244 -2.65 -25.40 -4.28
CA MET A 244 -2.17 -24.26 -3.52
C MET A 244 -0.65 -24.31 -3.45
N SER A 245 0.01 -23.33 -4.04
CA SER A 245 1.46 -23.22 -3.97
C SER A 245 1.91 -21.90 -3.37
N THR A 246 3.01 -21.93 -2.67
CA THR A 246 3.62 -20.77 -2.02
C THR A 246 5.14 -20.90 -2.05
N LEU A 247 5.83 -19.76 -1.97
CA LEU A 247 7.30 -19.72 -1.92
C LEU A 247 7.85 -20.32 -0.63
N ASP A 248 7.20 -20.05 0.50
CA ASP A 248 7.68 -20.42 1.83
C ASP A 248 7.09 -21.75 2.32
N GLN A 249 7.94 -22.72 2.66
CA GLN A 249 7.53 -24.01 3.25
C GLN A 249 6.78 -23.80 4.58
N ALA A 250 7.12 -22.74 5.32
CA ALA A 250 6.46 -22.41 6.59
C ALA A 250 4.95 -22.15 6.43
N ASP A 251 4.50 -21.57 5.31
CA ASP A 251 3.08 -21.36 5.05
C ASP A 251 2.33 -22.69 4.89
N ILE A 252 2.96 -23.67 4.22
CA ILE A 252 2.40 -25.02 4.06
C ILE A 252 2.28 -25.71 5.42
N ASP A 253 3.30 -25.60 6.27
CA ASP A 253 3.32 -26.22 7.58
C ASP A 253 2.25 -25.61 8.49
N VAL A 254 2.00 -24.31 8.36
CA VAL A 254 0.87 -23.66 9.03
C VAL A 254 -0.47 -24.14 8.51
N MET A 255 -0.66 -24.20 7.20
CA MET A 255 -1.91 -24.72 6.64
C MET A 255 -2.17 -26.17 7.07
N LYS A 256 -1.12 -26.99 7.25
CA LYS A 256 -1.24 -28.35 7.82
C LYS A 256 -1.65 -28.29 9.29
N ALA A 257 -0.98 -27.46 10.09
CA ALA A 257 -1.24 -27.33 11.52
C ALA A 257 -2.65 -26.78 11.81
N THR A 258 -3.09 -25.81 11.04
CA THR A 258 -4.42 -25.18 11.18
C THR A 258 -5.54 -25.94 10.47
N LYS A 259 -5.22 -27.06 9.79
CA LYS A 259 -6.18 -27.82 8.97
C LYS A 259 -6.87 -26.96 7.89
N THR A 260 -6.20 -25.93 7.38
CA THR A 260 -6.73 -25.08 6.32
C THR A 260 -6.78 -25.87 5.02
N CYS A 261 -7.95 -25.91 4.37
CA CYS A 261 -8.17 -26.56 3.07
C CYS A 261 -7.60 -28.00 3.03
N VAL A 262 -7.91 -28.83 4.03
CA VAL A 262 -7.31 -30.17 4.26
C VAL A 262 -7.25 -31.04 3.01
N ALA A 263 -8.29 -31.00 2.20
CA ALA A 263 -8.39 -31.81 0.98
C ALA A 263 -7.69 -31.19 -0.24
N ALA A 264 -7.15 -29.97 -0.12
CA ALA A 264 -6.41 -29.32 -1.19
C ALA A 264 -5.00 -29.88 -1.32
N THR A 265 -4.46 -29.86 -2.53
CA THR A 265 -3.06 -30.20 -2.80
C THR A 265 -2.20 -28.98 -2.53
N ARG A 266 -1.34 -29.04 -1.50
CA ARG A 266 -0.48 -27.95 -1.04
C ARG A 266 0.98 -28.32 -1.27
N PHE A 267 1.76 -27.43 -1.92
CA PHE A 267 3.16 -27.69 -2.26
C PHE A 267 3.98 -26.40 -2.32
N GLN A 268 5.28 -26.50 -2.03
CA GLN A 268 6.21 -25.38 -2.18
C GLN A 268 6.58 -25.21 -3.65
N TYR A 269 6.51 -23.98 -4.16
CA TYR A 269 6.85 -23.68 -5.53
C TYR A 269 7.15 -22.18 -5.71
N ASP A 270 8.30 -21.88 -6.30
CA ASP A 270 8.65 -20.52 -6.71
C ASP A 270 8.14 -20.25 -8.12
N TYR A 271 6.92 -19.72 -8.21
CA TYR A 271 6.25 -19.52 -9.49
C TYR A 271 7.02 -18.63 -10.47
N LEU A 272 7.89 -17.74 -10.02
CA LEU A 272 8.63 -16.82 -10.89
C LEU A 272 10.01 -17.34 -11.31
N ASN A 273 10.51 -18.40 -10.69
CA ASN A 273 11.85 -18.93 -10.93
C ASN A 273 11.89 -20.43 -11.29
N ASP A 274 11.04 -21.27 -10.68
CA ASP A 274 11.05 -22.72 -10.92
C ASP A 274 10.53 -23.05 -12.34
N ASP A 275 11.05 -24.12 -12.94
CA ASP A 275 10.57 -24.72 -14.19
C ASP A 275 10.58 -23.81 -15.43
N ILE A 276 11.43 -22.78 -15.44
CA ILE A 276 11.64 -21.90 -16.59
C ILE A 276 13.01 -22.23 -17.21
N THR A 277 13.01 -22.62 -18.48
CA THR A 277 14.24 -22.84 -19.26
C THR A 277 14.87 -21.53 -19.70
N ASP A 278 16.16 -21.55 -20.10
CA ASP A 278 16.88 -20.37 -20.55
C ASP A 278 16.26 -19.71 -21.80
N ASP A 279 15.53 -20.48 -22.61
CA ASP A 279 14.80 -20.00 -23.78
C ASP A 279 13.33 -19.59 -23.47
N GLY A 280 12.95 -19.56 -22.20
CA GLY A 280 11.66 -19.04 -21.76
C GLY A 280 10.48 -19.99 -21.86
N LYS A 281 10.75 -21.28 -22.04
CA LYS A 281 9.72 -22.32 -22.03
C LYS A 281 9.51 -22.85 -20.63
N ILE A 282 8.36 -23.45 -20.41
CA ILE A 282 8.03 -24.13 -19.15
C ILE A 282 8.34 -25.61 -19.27
N ASP A 283 9.17 -26.12 -18.38
CA ASP A 283 9.53 -27.53 -18.26
C ASP A 283 9.43 -27.99 -16.80
N TYR A 284 8.32 -28.63 -16.46
CA TYR A 284 8.05 -29.13 -15.12
C TYR A 284 8.99 -30.26 -14.64
N SER A 285 9.85 -30.77 -15.53
CA SER A 285 10.83 -31.79 -15.16
C SER A 285 12.03 -31.19 -14.41
N LEU A 286 12.27 -29.88 -14.53
CA LEU A 286 13.41 -29.21 -13.90
C LEU A 286 13.32 -29.24 -12.37
N SER A 287 12.22 -28.80 -11.79
CA SER A 287 12.03 -28.82 -10.34
C SER A 287 11.30 -30.08 -9.86
N ASN A 288 10.45 -30.64 -10.71
CA ASN A 288 9.55 -31.76 -10.41
C ASN A 288 8.61 -31.50 -9.20
N LYS A 289 8.34 -30.23 -8.90
CA LYS A 289 7.50 -29.82 -7.75
C LYS A 289 6.01 -29.77 -8.08
N ILE A 290 5.65 -29.48 -9.34
CA ILE A 290 4.24 -29.41 -9.76
C ILE A 290 3.59 -30.80 -9.68
N PRO A 291 2.47 -30.96 -8.96
CA PRO A 291 1.76 -32.24 -8.85
C PRO A 291 1.31 -32.78 -10.21
N GLN A 292 1.46 -34.09 -10.42
CA GLN A 292 1.09 -34.74 -11.69
C GLN A 292 -0.35 -34.47 -12.10
N ALA A 293 -1.28 -34.43 -11.14
CA ALA A 293 -2.69 -34.14 -11.42
C ALA A 293 -2.90 -32.75 -12.01
N LEU A 294 -2.11 -31.75 -11.58
CA LEU A 294 -2.14 -30.38 -12.13
C LEU A 294 -1.52 -30.35 -13.53
N ARG A 295 -0.37 -31.03 -13.74
CA ARG A 295 0.26 -31.14 -15.06
C ARG A 295 -0.72 -31.76 -16.08
N ASN A 296 -1.40 -32.84 -15.70
CA ASN A 296 -2.41 -33.47 -16.53
C ASN A 296 -3.57 -32.53 -16.84
N ALA A 297 -4.04 -31.77 -15.84
CA ALA A 297 -5.13 -30.82 -16.05
C ALA A 297 -4.75 -29.69 -17.03
N ILE A 298 -3.51 -29.21 -16.98
CA ILE A 298 -2.98 -28.21 -17.91
C ILE A 298 -2.86 -28.79 -19.32
N SER A 299 -2.24 -29.98 -19.46
CA SER A 299 -2.01 -30.61 -20.76
C SER A 299 -3.32 -31.08 -21.44
N GLU A 300 -4.31 -31.48 -20.67
CA GLU A 300 -5.64 -31.88 -21.15
C GLU A 300 -6.55 -30.66 -21.44
N GLY A 301 -6.10 -29.43 -21.17
CA GLY A 301 -6.88 -28.21 -21.39
C GLY A 301 -8.14 -28.14 -20.52
N LYS A 302 -8.09 -28.69 -19.29
CA LYS A 302 -9.20 -28.59 -18.33
C LYS A 302 -9.51 -27.14 -17.98
N LYS A 303 -10.73 -26.88 -17.50
CA LYS A 303 -11.12 -25.55 -17.04
C LYS A 303 -10.37 -25.23 -15.76
N ILE A 304 -9.33 -24.40 -15.86
CA ILE A 304 -8.55 -23.89 -14.73
C ILE A 304 -8.95 -22.46 -14.46
N LEU A 305 -9.19 -22.14 -13.19
CA LEU A 305 -9.29 -20.79 -12.66
C LEU A 305 -8.04 -20.53 -11.81
N VAL A 306 -7.24 -19.58 -12.23
CA VAL A 306 -6.17 -19.02 -11.43
C VAL A 306 -6.78 -17.95 -10.53
N LEU A 307 -6.81 -18.22 -9.22
CA LEU A 307 -7.36 -17.32 -8.21
C LEU A 307 -6.22 -16.88 -7.30
N ILE A 308 -5.76 -15.63 -7.43
CA ILE A 308 -4.51 -15.18 -6.79
C ILE A 308 -4.59 -13.78 -6.23
N ASN A 309 -3.82 -13.56 -5.16
CA ASN A 309 -3.43 -12.22 -4.67
C ASN A 309 -1.89 -12.11 -4.65
N PRO A 310 -1.25 -11.84 -5.80
CA PRO A 310 0.20 -11.82 -5.90
C PRO A 310 0.81 -10.64 -5.12
N PRO A 311 2.07 -10.75 -4.71
CA PRO A 311 2.74 -9.68 -3.98
C PRO A 311 2.81 -8.38 -4.79
N TYR A 312 2.60 -7.22 -4.12
CA TYR A 312 2.58 -5.88 -4.75
C TYR A 312 3.96 -5.21 -4.80
N ALA A 313 5.04 -5.97 -4.65
CA ALA A 313 6.39 -5.43 -4.68
C ALA A 313 6.78 -4.91 -6.07
N GLU A 314 7.58 -3.84 -6.08
CA GLU A 314 8.07 -3.16 -7.26
C GLU A 314 9.59 -2.99 -7.19
N ALA A 315 10.31 -3.30 -8.27
CA ALA A 315 11.74 -3.06 -8.38
C ALA A 315 12.04 -1.56 -8.57
N MET A 316 12.93 -1.01 -7.74
CA MET A 316 13.46 0.35 -7.94
C MET A 316 14.62 0.34 -8.93
N ASN A 317 14.93 1.49 -9.56
CA ASN A 317 16.15 1.65 -10.37
C ASN A 317 17.39 1.43 -9.50
N VAL A 318 18.34 0.64 -10.01
CA VAL A 318 19.60 0.30 -9.32
C VAL A 318 20.36 1.57 -8.87
N ASP A 319 20.37 2.62 -9.68
CA ASP A 319 21.07 3.88 -9.36
C ASP A 319 20.44 4.67 -8.19
N ASN A 320 19.14 4.51 -7.94
CA ASN A 320 18.47 5.14 -6.81
C ASN A 320 18.57 4.30 -5.52
N VAL A 321 18.78 3.01 -5.68
CA VAL A 321 18.90 2.05 -4.58
C VAL A 321 20.24 2.21 -3.85
N THR A 322 21.31 2.48 -4.57
CA THR A 322 22.66 2.65 -3.99
C THR A 322 22.85 3.94 -3.18
N LYS A 323 21.97 4.94 -3.35
CA LYS A 323 22.12 6.27 -2.73
C LYS A 323 21.25 6.55 -1.52
N SER A 324 20.18 5.80 -1.30
CA SER A 324 19.18 6.16 -0.29
C SER A 324 18.72 5.05 0.66
N ALA A 325 19.18 3.82 0.51
CA ALA A 325 18.52 2.72 1.22
C ALA A 325 19.45 1.59 1.63
N GLY A 326 20.21 1.72 2.68
CA GLY A 326 20.88 0.65 3.41
C GLY A 326 20.47 -0.80 3.06
N ARG A 327 20.28 -1.67 4.03
CA ARG A 327 19.91 -3.11 3.85
C ARG A 327 18.67 -3.39 2.99
N ASN A 328 17.78 -2.43 2.81
CA ASN A 328 16.54 -2.59 2.00
C ASN A 328 16.77 -2.53 0.48
N ALA A 329 17.94 -2.13 0.04
CA ALA A 329 18.28 -2.02 -1.38
C ALA A 329 18.38 -3.38 -2.07
N THR A 330 18.87 -4.40 -1.37
CA THR A 330 19.27 -5.69 -1.95
C THR A 330 18.09 -6.54 -2.41
N VAL A 331 16.90 -6.38 -1.80
CA VAL A 331 15.74 -7.25 -2.10
C VAL A 331 14.77 -6.61 -3.10
N LYS A 332 14.69 -5.28 -3.18
CA LYS A 332 14.00 -4.66 -4.32
C LYS A 332 14.70 -4.96 -5.66
N SER A 333 16.01 -5.24 -5.65
CA SER A 333 16.73 -5.77 -6.81
C SER A 333 16.33 -7.21 -7.16
N GLY A 334 15.89 -8.02 -6.19
CA GLY A 334 15.41 -9.39 -6.40
C GLY A 334 14.22 -9.49 -7.34
N VAL A 335 13.30 -8.50 -7.31
CA VAL A 335 12.14 -8.43 -8.23
C VAL A 335 12.58 -8.33 -9.70
N ALA A 336 13.67 -7.64 -9.98
CA ALA A 336 14.20 -7.49 -11.34
C ALA A 336 15.01 -8.71 -11.81
N ASN A 337 15.36 -9.62 -10.92
CA ASN A 337 16.27 -10.75 -11.17
C ASN A 337 15.56 -12.11 -11.23
N THR A 338 14.22 -12.14 -11.23
CA THR A 338 13.50 -13.41 -11.44
C THR A 338 13.74 -13.94 -12.84
N GLN A 339 13.64 -15.26 -13.04
CA GLN A 339 13.72 -15.87 -14.36
C GLN A 339 12.64 -15.30 -15.29
N THR A 340 11.41 -15.10 -14.77
CA THR A 340 10.32 -14.49 -15.54
C THR A 340 10.65 -13.07 -15.99
N ALA A 341 11.27 -12.25 -15.16
CA ALA A 341 11.63 -10.86 -15.52
C ALA A 341 12.62 -10.79 -16.71
N GLN A 342 13.44 -11.82 -16.90
CA GLN A 342 14.38 -11.87 -18.04
C GLN A 342 13.65 -11.90 -19.38
N PHE A 343 12.46 -12.52 -19.46
CA PHE A 343 11.63 -12.56 -20.67
C PHE A 343 10.80 -11.29 -20.88
N MET A 344 10.78 -10.41 -19.89
CA MET A 344 10.02 -9.16 -19.93
C MET A 344 10.90 -7.94 -20.29
N LYS A 345 12.13 -8.12 -20.76
CA LYS A 345 13.07 -7.01 -21.04
C LYS A 345 12.50 -5.97 -21.99
N ASP A 346 11.70 -6.39 -22.97
CA ASP A 346 11.08 -5.50 -23.95
C ASP A 346 9.75 -4.89 -23.48
N MET A 347 9.23 -5.29 -22.33
CA MET A 347 7.95 -4.81 -21.79
C MET A 347 8.09 -3.53 -20.93
N GLY A 348 9.27 -2.95 -20.87
CA GLY A 348 9.53 -1.68 -20.20
C GLY A 348 9.26 -1.74 -18.70
N TYR A 349 8.43 -0.82 -18.20
CA TYR A 349 8.17 -0.68 -16.78
C TYR A 349 7.43 -1.89 -16.17
N ALA A 350 6.65 -2.62 -16.96
CA ALA A 350 5.87 -3.76 -16.49
C ALA A 350 6.74 -4.87 -15.87
N SER A 351 7.99 -5.05 -16.36
CA SER A 351 8.93 -6.03 -15.81
C SER A 351 9.31 -5.79 -14.34
N ARG A 352 9.09 -4.56 -13.84
CA ARG A 352 9.42 -4.16 -12.46
C ARG A 352 8.34 -4.47 -11.44
N GLU A 353 7.14 -4.84 -11.87
CA GLU A 353 6.01 -5.17 -10.98
C GLU A 353 5.86 -6.69 -10.89
N LEU A 354 5.89 -7.25 -9.68
CA LEU A 354 5.78 -8.71 -9.50
C LEU A 354 4.47 -9.25 -10.08
N PHE A 355 3.34 -8.61 -9.85
CA PHE A 355 2.06 -9.11 -10.34
C PHE A 355 2.02 -9.24 -11.88
N THR A 356 2.73 -8.39 -12.63
CA THR A 356 2.80 -8.53 -14.09
C THR A 356 3.71 -9.66 -14.52
N GLN A 357 4.71 -10.01 -13.72
CA GLN A 357 5.51 -11.20 -13.97
C GLN A 357 4.66 -12.48 -13.86
N PHE A 358 3.73 -12.54 -12.86
CA PHE A 358 2.74 -13.62 -12.79
C PHE A 358 1.88 -13.68 -14.05
N LEU A 359 1.40 -12.54 -14.55
CA LEU A 359 0.59 -12.47 -15.77
C LEU A 359 1.34 -12.93 -17.02
N VAL A 360 2.60 -12.54 -17.17
CA VAL A 360 3.43 -12.92 -18.32
C VAL A 360 3.72 -14.41 -18.29
N ARG A 361 4.17 -14.96 -17.15
CA ARG A 361 4.38 -16.39 -17.03
C ARG A 361 3.10 -17.17 -17.29
N LEU A 362 1.98 -16.75 -16.73
CA LEU A 362 0.69 -17.41 -16.95
C LEU A 362 0.29 -17.42 -18.41
N ALA A 363 0.54 -16.33 -19.14
CA ALA A 363 0.25 -16.25 -20.58
C ALA A 363 1.09 -17.22 -21.42
N ILE A 364 2.31 -17.55 -20.97
CA ILE A 364 3.18 -18.55 -21.61
C ILE A 364 2.76 -19.96 -21.22
N GLU A 365 2.51 -20.19 -19.93
CA GLU A 365 2.26 -21.52 -19.35
C GLU A 365 0.85 -22.05 -19.65
N ILE A 366 -0.19 -21.21 -19.51
CA ILE A 366 -1.59 -21.57 -19.74
C ILE A 366 -2.27 -20.47 -20.57
N PRO A 367 -2.05 -20.45 -21.89
CA PRO A 367 -2.45 -19.32 -22.75
C PRO A 367 -3.96 -19.03 -22.80
N ASN A 368 -4.81 -20.03 -22.45
CA ASN A 368 -6.27 -19.90 -22.45
C ASN A 368 -6.85 -20.24 -21.07
N VAL A 369 -6.53 -19.43 -20.06
CA VAL A 369 -6.97 -19.65 -18.68
C VAL A 369 -8.01 -18.61 -18.25
N THR A 370 -8.83 -18.96 -17.26
CA THR A 370 -9.62 -17.99 -16.51
C THR A 370 -8.77 -17.50 -15.33
N LEU A 371 -8.63 -16.20 -15.17
CA LEU A 371 -7.83 -15.57 -14.13
C LEU A 371 -8.71 -14.65 -13.30
N ALA A 372 -8.64 -14.77 -12.00
CA ALA A 372 -9.23 -13.85 -11.03
C ALA A 372 -8.12 -13.37 -10.09
N MET A 373 -7.78 -12.10 -10.13
CA MET A 373 -6.59 -11.59 -9.49
C MET A 373 -6.84 -10.29 -8.75
N PHE A 374 -6.34 -10.21 -7.52
CA PHE A 374 -6.13 -8.94 -6.83
C PHE A 374 -4.86 -8.26 -7.32
N SER A 375 -4.94 -6.99 -7.69
CA SER A 375 -3.76 -6.25 -8.17
C SER A 375 -3.96 -4.76 -8.18
N LYS A 376 -2.84 -4.02 -8.31
CA LYS A 376 -2.89 -2.63 -8.76
C LYS A 376 -3.40 -2.58 -10.20
N LEU A 377 -4.06 -1.47 -10.58
CA LEU A 377 -4.67 -1.35 -11.91
C LEU A 377 -3.72 -0.80 -12.99
N LYS A 378 -2.44 -0.62 -12.70
CA LYS A 378 -1.45 -0.05 -13.64
C LYS A 378 -1.47 -0.74 -15.02
N TYR A 379 -1.64 -2.06 -15.08
CA TYR A 379 -1.67 -2.79 -16.34
C TYR A 379 -2.91 -2.50 -17.19
N VAL A 380 -3.98 -1.98 -16.58
CA VAL A 380 -5.20 -1.60 -17.27
C VAL A 380 -5.06 -0.24 -17.96
N ASN A 381 -4.63 0.79 -17.23
CA ASN A 381 -4.72 2.18 -17.70
C ASN A 381 -3.43 2.98 -17.64
N ALA A 382 -2.32 2.48 -17.06
CA ALA A 382 -1.12 3.29 -16.99
C ALA A 382 -0.36 3.30 -18.34
N PRO A 383 0.07 4.48 -18.83
CA PRO A 383 0.76 4.61 -20.12
C PRO A 383 2.03 3.78 -20.25
N ASN A 384 2.79 3.66 -19.18
CA ASN A 384 4.04 2.90 -19.16
C ASN A 384 3.86 1.36 -19.19
N PHE A 385 2.61 0.87 -19.27
CA PHE A 385 2.26 -0.54 -19.48
C PHE A 385 1.79 -0.85 -20.91
N GLU A 386 1.87 0.08 -21.84
CA GLU A 386 1.40 -0.11 -23.21
C GLU A 386 2.05 -1.32 -23.90
N LYS A 387 3.37 -1.51 -23.76
CA LYS A 387 4.08 -2.68 -24.30
C LYS A 387 3.58 -4.00 -23.71
N PHE A 388 3.24 -4.02 -22.42
CA PHE A 388 2.62 -5.17 -21.78
C PHE A 388 1.23 -5.43 -22.36
N ARG A 389 0.38 -4.41 -22.51
CA ARG A 389 -0.96 -4.57 -23.11
C ARG A 389 -0.94 -5.04 -24.55
N THR A 390 0.10 -4.71 -25.30
CA THR A 390 0.32 -5.26 -26.67
C THR A 390 0.65 -6.74 -26.64
N PHE A 391 1.36 -7.22 -25.62
CA PHE A 391 1.68 -8.64 -25.45
C PHE A 391 0.48 -9.42 -24.89
N TRP A 392 -0.12 -8.95 -23.82
CA TRP A 392 -1.11 -9.68 -23.03
C TRP A 392 -2.51 -9.54 -23.62
N SER A 393 -3.13 -10.68 -23.95
CA SER A 393 -4.45 -10.74 -24.58
C SER A 393 -5.45 -11.43 -23.67
N ALA A 394 -6.47 -10.69 -23.21
CA ALA A 394 -7.51 -11.23 -22.36
C ALA A 394 -8.83 -10.46 -22.50
N GLN A 395 -9.93 -11.16 -22.36
CA GLN A 395 -11.28 -10.58 -22.28
C GLN A 395 -11.61 -10.29 -20.81
N TYR A 396 -12.03 -9.09 -20.53
CA TYR A 396 -12.57 -8.71 -19.22
C TYR A 396 -13.97 -9.31 -19.02
N LEU A 397 -14.19 -9.95 -17.88
CA LEU A 397 -15.47 -10.58 -17.55
C LEU A 397 -16.25 -9.83 -16.46
N GLY A 398 -15.55 -9.14 -15.55
CA GLY A 398 -16.13 -8.40 -14.45
C GLY A 398 -15.13 -8.21 -13.32
N GLY A 399 -15.50 -7.43 -12.32
CA GLY A 399 -14.65 -7.20 -11.16
C GLY A 399 -15.08 -6.00 -10.32
N PHE A 400 -14.38 -5.81 -9.22
CA PHE A 400 -14.58 -4.68 -8.33
C PHE A 400 -13.25 -4.03 -7.94
N VAL A 401 -13.34 -2.83 -7.43
CA VAL A 401 -12.21 -2.11 -6.81
C VAL A 401 -12.52 -1.77 -5.37
N VAL A 402 -11.50 -1.87 -4.53
CA VAL A 402 -11.54 -1.55 -3.11
C VAL A 402 -10.34 -0.69 -2.74
N HIS A 403 -10.48 0.16 -1.73
CA HIS A 403 -9.40 1.01 -1.24
C HIS A 403 -8.23 0.15 -0.70
N SER A 404 -6.99 0.51 -1.05
CA SER A 404 -5.78 -0.18 -0.58
C SER A 404 -5.71 -0.36 0.94
N LYS A 405 -6.23 0.59 1.72
CA LYS A 405 -6.31 0.51 3.18
C LYS A 405 -7.30 -0.53 3.72
N ALA A 406 -8.04 -1.24 2.87
CA ALA A 406 -8.76 -2.44 3.29
C ALA A 406 -7.80 -3.60 3.57
N PHE A 407 -6.59 -3.57 2.99
CA PHE A 407 -5.55 -4.56 3.20
C PHE A 407 -4.56 -4.07 4.25
N ASP A 408 -4.38 -4.81 5.32
CA ASP A 408 -3.47 -4.42 6.41
C ASP A 408 -2.03 -4.22 5.93
N GLY A 409 -1.46 -3.10 6.37
CA GLY A 409 -0.06 -2.76 6.09
C GLY A 409 0.17 -2.08 4.74
N LEU A 410 -0.82 -1.98 3.85
CA LEU A 410 -0.69 -1.17 2.65
C LEU A 410 -0.70 0.32 2.98
N LYS A 411 0.39 0.98 2.60
CA LYS A 411 0.54 2.44 2.69
C LYS A 411 0.10 3.07 1.37
N GLY A 412 -0.58 4.19 1.43
CA GLY A 412 -1.02 4.94 0.26
C GLY A 412 -2.54 4.85 0.02
N ASP A 413 -3.01 5.68 -0.87
CA ASP A 413 -4.43 5.84 -1.20
C ASP A 413 -4.59 5.53 -2.70
N PHE A 414 -4.85 4.27 -3.04
CA PHE A 414 -5.02 3.81 -4.42
C PHE A 414 -5.99 2.62 -4.49
N PRO A 415 -6.59 2.34 -5.65
CA PRO A 415 -7.48 1.21 -5.81
C PRO A 415 -6.69 -0.10 -5.94
N ILE A 416 -7.19 -1.14 -5.26
CA ILE A 416 -6.87 -2.53 -5.53
C ILE A 416 -8.06 -3.12 -6.26
N GLY A 417 -7.83 -3.69 -7.44
CA GLY A 417 -8.87 -4.37 -8.21
C GLY A 417 -8.85 -5.87 -7.99
N PHE A 418 -10.02 -6.47 -7.82
CA PHE A 418 -10.25 -7.87 -8.07
C PHE A 418 -10.89 -7.99 -9.45
N LEU A 419 -10.11 -8.41 -10.44
CA LEU A 419 -10.54 -8.44 -11.83
C LEU A 419 -10.53 -9.86 -12.38
N VAL A 420 -11.61 -10.22 -13.08
CA VAL A 420 -11.80 -11.54 -13.68
C VAL A 420 -11.60 -11.44 -15.19
N TRP A 421 -10.71 -12.26 -15.70
CA TRP A 421 -10.29 -12.28 -17.10
C TRP A 421 -10.38 -13.67 -17.71
N LYS A 422 -10.66 -13.72 -19.00
CA LYS A 422 -10.45 -14.90 -19.83
C LYS A 422 -9.30 -14.63 -20.80
N THR A 423 -8.15 -15.27 -20.59
CA THR A 423 -7.02 -15.12 -21.50
C THR A 423 -7.28 -15.82 -22.82
N ASN A 424 -6.74 -15.28 -23.90
CA ASN A 424 -6.78 -15.84 -25.26
C ASN A 424 -5.47 -15.55 -25.99
N GLN A 425 -4.36 -15.83 -25.34
CA GLN A 425 -3.01 -15.45 -25.79
C GLN A 425 -2.64 -15.99 -27.18
N LEU A 426 -3.22 -17.13 -27.57
CA LEU A 426 -3.00 -17.77 -28.87
C LEU A 426 -3.95 -17.27 -29.98
N ALA A 427 -4.89 -16.39 -29.68
CA ALA A 427 -5.82 -15.90 -30.69
C ALA A 427 -5.09 -15.03 -31.74
N LYS A 428 -5.49 -15.16 -33.01
CA LYS A 428 -4.96 -14.33 -34.11
C LYS A 428 -5.28 -12.85 -33.87
N ASN A 429 -6.49 -12.54 -33.42
CA ASN A 429 -6.90 -11.20 -33.05
C ASN A 429 -6.80 -11.08 -31.52
N LYS A 430 -5.87 -10.27 -31.06
CA LYS A 430 -5.68 -10.04 -29.61
C LYS A 430 -6.76 -9.10 -29.07
N ASN A 431 -7.29 -9.43 -27.91
CA ASN A 431 -8.11 -8.51 -27.15
C ASN A 431 -7.19 -7.50 -26.43
N VAL A 432 -7.19 -6.27 -26.90
CA VAL A 432 -6.47 -5.18 -26.27
C VAL A 432 -7.39 -4.54 -25.23
N ILE A 433 -6.86 -4.25 -24.05
CA ILE A 433 -7.61 -3.55 -23.00
C ILE A 433 -7.80 -2.09 -23.45
N ASP A 434 -9.04 -1.70 -23.76
CA ASP A 434 -9.43 -0.34 -24.08
C ASP A 434 -10.05 0.35 -22.85
N SER A 435 -11.07 -0.27 -22.27
CA SER A 435 -11.66 0.18 -21.02
C SER A 435 -12.26 -1.00 -20.25
N ILE A 436 -12.41 -0.81 -18.94
CA ILE A 436 -13.14 -1.74 -18.07
C ILE A 436 -14.06 -0.94 -17.15
N THR A 437 -15.23 -1.50 -16.84
CA THR A 437 -16.13 -0.98 -15.79
C THR A 437 -16.11 -1.91 -14.61
N THR A 438 -15.85 -1.37 -13.43
CA THR A 438 -15.77 -2.14 -12.18
C THR A 438 -16.78 -1.61 -11.18
N GLU A 439 -17.32 -2.48 -10.35
CA GLU A 439 -18.00 -2.07 -9.13
C GLU A 439 -16.99 -1.43 -8.17
N VAL A 440 -17.41 -0.42 -7.42
CA VAL A 440 -16.61 0.21 -6.35
C VAL A 440 -17.21 -0.18 -5.02
N ILE A 441 -16.39 -0.74 -4.13
CA ILE A 441 -16.82 -1.11 -2.79
C ILE A 441 -16.06 -0.34 -1.71
N ASP A 442 -16.71 -0.13 -0.58
CA ASP A 442 -16.09 0.44 0.62
C ASP A 442 -15.16 -0.57 1.31
N LYS A 443 -14.51 -0.16 2.40
CA LYS A 443 -13.62 -1.03 3.18
C LYS A 443 -14.33 -2.20 3.87
N LYS A 444 -15.66 -2.18 3.94
CA LYS A 444 -16.50 -3.25 4.51
C LYS A 444 -17.14 -4.13 3.41
N ALA A 445 -16.70 -3.97 2.18
CA ALA A 445 -17.18 -4.64 0.98
C ALA A 445 -18.63 -4.27 0.55
N HIS A 446 -19.17 -3.14 1.01
CA HIS A 446 -20.48 -2.68 0.54
C HIS A 446 -20.31 -1.92 -0.79
N PRO A 447 -21.17 -2.16 -1.79
CA PRO A 447 -21.19 -1.40 -3.03
C PRO A 447 -21.45 0.08 -2.78
N ILE A 448 -20.64 0.96 -3.38
CA ILE A 448 -20.76 2.43 -3.29
C ILE A 448 -20.87 3.12 -4.66
N GLY A 449 -20.76 2.37 -5.76
CA GLY A 449 -20.89 2.88 -7.11
C GLY A 449 -20.14 2.06 -8.14
N GLU A 450 -19.89 2.65 -9.30
CA GLU A 450 -19.12 2.06 -10.39
C GLU A 450 -18.03 3.03 -10.85
N LYS A 451 -16.92 2.49 -11.35
CA LYS A 451 -15.85 3.26 -11.99
C LYS A 451 -15.46 2.61 -13.31
N ARG A 452 -15.38 3.43 -14.34
CA ARG A 452 -14.81 3.04 -15.61
C ARG A 452 -13.36 3.50 -15.72
N PHE A 453 -12.48 2.60 -16.02
CA PHE A 453 -11.05 2.84 -16.26
C PHE A 453 -10.76 2.76 -17.73
N PHE A 454 -10.02 3.73 -18.26
CA PHE A 454 -9.73 3.86 -19.68
C PHE A 454 -8.23 3.74 -19.94
N ASN A 455 -7.88 3.03 -21.00
CA ASN A 455 -6.55 3.07 -21.60
C ASN A 455 -6.54 4.17 -22.66
N ILE A 456 -6.13 5.36 -22.28
CA ILE A 456 -6.19 6.55 -23.12
C ILE A 456 -4.84 6.74 -23.84
N SER A 457 -4.89 7.05 -25.13
CA SER A 457 -3.70 7.34 -25.93
C SER A 457 -3.01 8.62 -25.48
N ASN A 458 -1.67 8.62 -25.47
CA ASN A 458 -0.85 9.73 -24.99
C ASN A 458 -1.08 11.05 -25.75
N ASP A 459 -1.45 10.99 -27.02
CA ASP A 459 -1.75 12.17 -27.84
C ASP A 459 -2.94 12.99 -27.31
N LYS A 460 -3.80 12.39 -26.49
CA LYS A 460 -4.92 13.06 -25.81
C LYS A 460 -4.53 13.70 -24.47
N PHE A 461 -3.32 13.50 -24.01
CA PHE A 461 -2.90 13.98 -22.69
C PHE A 461 -2.70 15.48 -22.63
N LEU A 462 -3.04 16.07 -21.48
CA LEU A 462 -2.83 17.48 -21.19
C LEU A 462 -1.34 17.88 -21.29
N SER A 463 -0.44 16.96 -20.90
CA SER A 463 1.01 17.18 -21.00
C SER A 463 1.50 17.34 -22.45
N GLU A 464 0.80 16.78 -23.43
CA GLU A 464 1.13 16.86 -24.86
C GLU A 464 0.51 18.09 -25.55
N TRP A 465 -0.44 18.73 -24.90
CA TRP A 465 -1.08 19.95 -25.41
C TRP A 465 -0.17 21.18 -25.37
N ILE A 466 0.84 21.18 -24.53
CA ILE A 466 1.69 22.34 -24.26
C ILE A 466 2.74 22.50 -25.35
N VAL A 467 2.79 23.68 -25.96
CA VAL A 467 3.88 24.06 -26.85
C VAL A 467 5.19 24.18 -26.04
N ARG A 468 6.23 23.46 -26.46
CA ARG A 468 7.54 23.42 -25.80
C ARG A 468 8.59 24.14 -26.66
N PRO A 469 8.95 25.41 -26.34
CA PRO A 469 9.92 26.17 -27.08
C PRO A 469 11.31 25.51 -27.09
N ARG A 470 12.06 25.70 -28.18
CA ARG A 470 13.47 25.30 -28.26
C ARG A 470 14.30 26.13 -27.29
N SER A 471 15.38 25.56 -26.78
CA SER A 471 16.24 26.21 -25.81
C SER A 471 17.71 26.05 -26.19
N ASN A 472 18.51 27.08 -25.85
CA ASN A 472 19.97 27.09 -25.97
C ASN A 472 20.63 26.89 -24.60
N LYS A 473 21.88 26.41 -24.60
CA LYS A 473 22.68 26.34 -23.39
C LYS A 473 23.03 27.76 -22.91
N VAL A 474 22.88 28.03 -21.64
CA VAL A 474 23.28 29.27 -20.97
C VAL A 474 24.12 28.94 -19.74
N ASP A 475 24.95 29.89 -19.31
CA ASP A 475 25.67 29.74 -18.06
C ASP A 475 24.72 30.00 -16.89
N ALA A 476 24.70 29.08 -15.91
CA ALA A 476 23.89 29.19 -14.72
C ALA A 476 24.74 29.24 -13.46
N ILE A 477 24.48 30.20 -12.59
CA ILE A 477 25.13 30.28 -11.28
C ILE A 477 24.50 29.25 -10.34
N PRO A 478 25.26 28.35 -9.73
CA PRO A 478 24.73 27.33 -8.82
C PRO A 478 23.98 27.92 -7.64
N LEU A 479 22.71 27.53 -7.47
CA LEU A 479 21.88 28.00 -6.37
C LEU A 479 22.40 27.52 -5.01
N LYS A 480 22.95 26.32 -4.94
CA LYS A 480 23.53 25.75 -3.72
C LYS A 480 24.67 26.58 -3.11
N ASN A 481 25.33 27.41 -3.90
CA ASN A 481 26.40 28.29 -3.45
C ASN A 481 25.86 29.62 -2.91
N ALA A 482 24.60 29.94 -3.19
CA ALA A 482 23.95 31.16 -2.77
C ALA A 482 23.07 30.99 -1.53
N LEU A 483 22.39 29.83 -1.42
CA LEU A 483 21.44 29.52 -0.35
C LEU A 483 21.66 28.10 0.17
N THR A 484 21.86 27.97 1.47
CA THR A 484 22.10 26.70 2.16
C THR A 484 21.34 26.65 3.48
N PRO A 485 20.68 25.55 3.84
CA PRO A 485 20.26 24.46 2.97
C PRO A 485 19.09 24.90 2.08
N THR A 486 18.98 24.32 0.94
CA THR A 486 17.82 24.46 0.04
C THR A 486 16.95 23.22 0.13
N THR A 487 15.78 23.21 -0.55
CA THR A 487 14.95 22.00 -0.72
C THR A 487 15.68 20.85 -1.42
N SER A 488 16.82 21.15 -2.04
CA SER A 488 17.74 20.19 -2.65
C SER A 488 19.18 20.57 -2.33
N THR A 489 20.02 19.60 -2.01
CA THR A 489 21.49 19.79 -1.86
C THR A 489 22.21 19.99 -3.20
N LYS A 490 21.49 19.88 -4.32
CA LYS A 490 22.00 20.06 -5.68
C LYS A 490 21.42 21.31 -6.28
N ASP A 491 22.20 21.98 -7.15
CA ASP A 491 21.66 23.04 -7.98
C ASP A 491 20.59 22.45 -8.92
N VAL A 492 19.37 22.94 -8.81
CA VAL A 492 18.22 22.50 -9.60
C VAL A 492 17.99 23.34 -10.85
N ARG A 493 18.79 24.41 -11.04
CA ARG A 493 18.69 25.24 -12.25
C ARG A 493 19.25 24.49 -13.47
N GLY A 494 18.53 24.58 -14.57
CA GLY A 494 19.00 24.07 -15.85
C GLY A 494 20.00 25.02 -16.51
N SER A 495 20.90 24.44 -17.29
CA SER A 495 21.87 25.19 -18.13
C SER A 495 21.27 25.58 -19.48
N LYS A 496 19.96 25.54 -19.65
CA LYS A 496 19.27 25.87 -20.89
C LYS A 496 18.22 26.93 -20.64
N TRP A 497 18.00 27.81 -21.61
CA TRP A 497 16.97 28.82 -21.59
C TRP A 497 16.45 29.04 -23.01
N ALA A 498 15.14 29.24 -23.18
CA ALA A 498 14.56 29.56 -24.46
C ALA A 498 14.51 31.07 -24.66
N ASP A 499 14.65 31.51 -25.92
CA ASP A 499 14.44 32.90 -26.30
C ASP A 499 12.99 33.29 -25.94
N ASN A 500 12.81 34.54 -25.48
CA ASN A 500 11.53 35.07 -25.00
C ASN A 500 10.92 34.34 -23.80
N ALA A 501 11.65 33.45 -23.14
CA ALA A 501 11.14 32.80 -21.94
C ALA A 501 10.99 33.80 -20.78
N ILE A 502 9.81 33.80 -20.17
CA ILE A 502 9.45 34.62 -18.99
C ILE A 502 9.48 33.80 -17.71
N GLY A 503 9.57 32.51 -17.81
CA GLY A 503 9.63 31.57 -16.70
C GLY A 503 9.87 30.14 -17.20
N SER A 504 9.82 29.23 -16.24
CA SER A 504 9.88 27.78 -16.50
C SER A 504 8.84 27.09 -15.63
N MET A 505 8.28 25.99 -16.12
CA MET A 505 7.32 25.20 -15.36
C MET A 505 7.72 23.74 -15.34
N ILE A 506 7.60 23.13 -14.16
CA ILE A 506 7.76 21.68 -13.98
C ILE A 506 6.37 21.05 -14.14
N VAL A 507 6.29 19.99 -14.93
CA VAL A 507 5.13 19.10 -15.04
C VAL A 507 5.64 17.67 -15.11
N PHE A 508 5.55 16.93 -14.00
CA PHE A 508 5.92 15.52 -13.95
C PHE A 508 4.70 14.63 -14.12
N GLY A 509 4.78 13.73 -15.10
CA GLY A 509 3.68 12.83 -15.43
C GLY A 509 2.44 13.53 -15.96
N ASN A 510 1.41 12.76 -16.23
CA ASN A 510 0.10 13.28 -16.66
C ASN A 510 -1.06 12.74 -15.82
N ASP A 511 -0.80 11.77 -14.93
CA ASP A 511 -1.79 11.22 -14.00
C ASP A 511 -2.11 12.19 -12.86
N MET A 512 -3.21 11.93 -12.18
CA MET A 512 -3.68 12.76 -11.07
C MET A 512 -2.84 12.53 -9.80
N GLN A 513 -2.17 11.37 -9.68
CA GLN A 513 -1.34 11.07 -8.54
C GLN A 513 -0.16 12.05 -8.47
N HIS A 514 -0.01 12.73 -7.34
CA HIS A 514 1.05 13.72 -7.13
C HIS A 514 1.04 14.91 -8.11
N ALA A 515 -0.04 15.12 -8.86
CA ALA A 515 -0.13 16.22 -9.82
C ALA A 515 0.21 17.57 -9.21
N SER A 516 -0.35 17.88 -8.03
CA SER A 516 -0.06 19.13 -7.31
C SER A 516 1.40 19.26 -6.91
N GLN A 517 2.03 18.18 -6.45
CA GLN A 517 3.45 18.18 -6.05
C GLN A 517 4.38 18.21 -7.27
N GLY A 518 3.96 17.58 -8.37
CA GLY A 518 4.70 17.51 -9.63
C GLY A 518 4.52 18.74 -10.54
N THR A 519 3.87 19.81 -10.07
CA THR A 519 3.63 21.01 -10.85
C THR A 519 4.14 22.25 -10.09
N ALA A 520 5.11 22.95 -10.67
CA ALA A 520 5.71 24.14 -10.06
C ALA A 520 6.08 25.18 -11.11
N LEU A 521 5.86 26.44 -10.80
CA LEU A 521 6.29 27.59 -11.61
C LEU A 521 7.63 28.11 -11.08
N LEU A 522 8.55 28.42 -11.98
CA LEU A 522 9.93 28.81 -11.67
C LEU A 522 10.32 30.04 -12.48
N SER A 523 11.19 30.89 -11.92
CA SER A 523 11.78 32.04 -12.62
C SER A 523 13.03 31.68 -13.44
N SER A 524 13.53 30.47 -13.35
CA SER A 524 14.71 29.99 -14.07
C SER A 524 14.49 28.59 -14.62
N GLY A 525 15.31 28.18 -15.58
CA GLY A 525 15.28 26.82 -16.14
C GLY A 525 15.46 25.76 -15.03
N TYR A 526 14.88 24.59 -15.22
CA TYR A 526 14.98 23.45 -14.33
C TYR A 526 15.73 22.31 -14.99
N GLY A 527 16.68 21.71 -14.28
CA GLY A 527 17.64 20.74 -14.81
C GLY A 527 17.13 19.32 -15.07
N ASN A 528 15.84 19.01 -14.82
CA ASN A 528 15.29 17.67 -14.95
C ASN A 528 14.25 17.56 -16.07
N ALA A 529 13.96 16.31 -16.48
CA ALA A 529 12.89 16.01 -17.42
C ALA A 529 11.51 16.48 -16.89
N GLY A 530 10.60 16.80 -17.79
CA GLY A 530 9.26 17.29 -17.46
C GLY A 530 9.15 18.79 -17.29
N ALA A 531 10.27 19.54 -17.30
CA ALA A 531 10.25 21.00 -17.35
C ALA A 531 10.10 21.52 -18.79
N PHE A 532 9.45 22.67 -18.92
CA PHE A 532 9.37 23.43 -20.16
C PHE A 532 9.42 24.92 -19.89
N PHE A 533 9.77 25.72 -20.90
CA PHE A 533 9.84 27.17 -20.78
C PHE A 533 8.49 27.80 -21.03
N VAL A 534 8.14 28.73 -20.17
CA VAL A 534 6.95 29.57 -20.33
C VAL A 534 7.35 30.79 -21.17
N THR A 535 6.68 30.98 -22.29
CA THR A 535 6.84 32.11 -23.20
C THR A 535 5.48 32.81 -23.40
N PRO A 536 5.42 34.00 -24.01
CA PRO A 536 4.16 34.63 -24.33
C PRO A 536 3.21 33.73 -25.15
N GLU A 537 3.73 32.87 -26.02
CA GLU A 537 2.95 32.00 -26.90
C GLU A 537 2.24 30.87 -26.16
N ASN A 538 2.88 30.32 -25.09
CA ASN A 538 2.30 29.20 -24.32
C ASN A 538 1.83 29.58 -22.92
N LEU A 539 1.82 30.88 -22.58
CA LEU A 539 1.50 31.38 -21.23
C LEU A 539 0.16 30.88 -20.73
N TRP A 540 -0.87 30.97 -21.57
CA TRP A 540 -2.24 30.53 -21.21
C TRP A 540 -2.32 29.01 -20.99
N GLN A 541 -1.64 28.25 -21.85
CA GLN A 541 -1.57 26.80 -21.68
C GLN A 541 -0.86 26.44 -20.36
N ALA A 542 0.25 27.11 -20.07
CA ALA A 542 0.98 26.92 -18.82
C ALA A 542 0.11 27.26 -17.60
N ALA A 543 -0.63 28.36 -17.65
CA ALA A 543 -1.52 28.79 -16.57
C ALA A 543 -2.63 27.77 -16.31
N ILE A 544 -3.28 27.28 -17.36
CA ILE A 544 -4.33 26.27 -17.27
C ILE A 544 -3.79 24.96 -16.68
N VAL A 545 -2.68 24.46 -17.22
CA VAL A 545 -2.06 23.22 -16.74
C VAL A 545 -1.64 23.34 -15.28
N PHE A 546 -1.03 24.46 -14.88
CA PHE A 546 -0.66 24.72 -13.50
C PHE A 546 -1.89 24.66 -12.57
N SER A 547 -2.93 25.39 -12.94
CA SER A 547 -4.11 25.56 -12.11
C SER A 547 -4.90 24.25 -11.99
N VAL A 548 -5.20 23.60 -13.11
CA VAL A 548 -5.95 22.34 -13.15
C VAL A 548 -5.23 21.25 -12.34
N ARG A 549 -3.92 21.11 -12.53
CA ARG A 549 -3.15 20.06 -11.83
C ARG A 549 -2.96 20.32 -10.33
N ARG A 550 -3.00 21.56 -9.89
CA ARG A 550 -2.85 21.91 -8.47
C ARG A 550 -4.17 22.00 -7.71
N LEU A 551 -5.26 22.39 -8.37
CA LEU A 551 -6.59 22.51 -7.76
C LEU A 551 -7.32 21.17 -7.67
N ILE A 552 -7.24 20.35 -8.70
CA ILE A 552 -7.92 19.06 -8.72
C ILE A 552 -7.13 18.10 -7.86
N LYS A 553 -7.71 17.70 -6.73
CA LYS A 553 -7.11 16.75 -5.81
C LYS A 553 -7.49 15.33 -6.23
N PRO A 554 -6.51 14.40 -6.31
CA PRO A 554 -6.84 13.01 -6.56
C PRO A 554 -7.59 12.43 -5.36
N THR A 555 -8.42 11.45 -5.66
CA THR A 555 -8.99 10.53 -4.69
C THR A 555 -8.25 9.19 -4.80
N TRP A 556 -8.48 8.29 -3.86
CA TRP A 556 -7.93 6.94 -3.94
C TRP A 556 -8.36 6.17 -5.21
N LEU A 557 -9.49 6.58 -5.81
CA LEU A 557 -10.13 5.88 -6.94
C LEU A 557 -9.62 6.37 -8.30
N ASN A 558 -9.19 7.62 -8.39
CA ASN A 558 -8.76 8.25 -9.65
C ASN A 558 -7.28 8.65 -9.67
N ASP A 559 -6.46 8.08 -8.81
CA ASP A 559 -5.04 8.41 -8.69
C ASP A 559 -4.27 8.26 -10.02
N ARG A 560 -4.67 7.31 -10.85
CA ARG A 560 -4.06 7.02 -12.17
C ARG A 560 -4.86 7.52 -13.35
N ASP A 561 -5.96 8.22 -13.13
CA ASP A 561 -6.67 8.90 -14.19
C ASP A 561 -5.78 9.98 -14.82
N GLN A 562 -5.94 10.20 -16.12
CA GLN A 562 -5.11 11.11 -16.90
C GLN A 562 -5.80 12.46 -17.06
N PHE A 563 -5.04 13.54 -16.96
CA PHE A 563 -5.51 14.84 -17.39
C PHE A 563 -5.56 14.87 -18.92
N LEU A 564 -6.70 15.30 -19.48
CA LEU A 564 -6.91 15.33 -20.91
C LEU A 564 -6.84 16.76 -21.46
N GLN A 565 -6.51 16.86 -22.73
CA GLN A 565 -6.56 18.12 -23.48
C GLN A 565 -8.00 18.65 -23.51
N PRO A 566 -8.20 19.98 -23.52
CA PRO A 566 -9.50 20.56 -23.78
C PRO A 566 -9.99 20.16 -25.18
N THR A 567 -11.23 19.70 -25.27
CA THR A 567 -11.90 19.38 -26.56
C THR A 567 -12.63 20.56 -27.14
N GLU A 568 -12.86 21.61 -26.35
CA GLU A 568 -13.59 22.83 -26.72
C GLU A 568 -12.71 24.06 -26.48
N ALA A 569 -13.06 25.16 -27.15
CA ALA A 569 -12.43 26.45 -26.90
C ALA A 569 -12.73 26.93 -25.48
N LEU A 570 -11.68 27.29 -24.74
CA LEU A 570 -11.78 27.81 -23.39
C LEU A 570 -12.07 29.31 -23.41
N SER A 571 -12.95 29.78 -22.52
CA SER A 571 -13.28 31.20 -22.39
C SER A 571 -12.06 32.01 -21.91
N ASP A 572 -12.02 33.29 -22.27
CA ASP A 572 -10.96 34.20 -21.83
C ASP A 572 -11.04 34.46 -20.32
N GLU A 573 -12.25 34.43 -19.76
CA GLU A 573 -12.44 34.51 -18.30
C GLU A 573 -11.76 33.34 -17.58
N PHE A 574 -11.97 32.10 -18.02
CA PHE A 574 -11.31 30.93 -17.46
C PHE A 574 -9.78 30.98 -17.60
N LYS A 575 -9.28 31.45 -18.76
CA LYS A 575 -7.84 31.61 -18.98
C LYS A 575 -7.24 32.66 -18.04
N ASN A 576 -7.90 33.82 -17.90
CA ASN A 576 -7.46 34.89 -17.01
C ASN A 576 -7.43 34.43 -15.55
N ASP A 577 -8.46 33.73 -15.16
CA ASP A 577 -8.58 33.17 -13.81
C ASP A 577 -7.45 32.16 -13.50
N CYS A 578 -7.16 31.27 -14.44
CA CYS A 578 -6.01 30.37 -14.32
C CYS A 578 -4.67 31.12 -14.20
N LEU A 579 -4.50 32.19 -14.98
CA LEU A 579 -3.26 32.97 -14.93
C LEU A 579 -3.08 33.67 -13.59
N VAL A 580 -4.12 34.35 -13.12
CA VAL A 580 -4.10 35.04 -11.83
C VAL A 580 -3.81 34.03 -10.71
N TRP A 581 -4.53 32.92 -10.71
CA TRP A 581 -4.33 31.88 -9.71
C TRP A 581 -2.91 31.30 -9.74
N MET A 582 -2.36 31.04 -10.94
CA MET A 582 -0.98 30.55 -11.10
C MET A 582 0.04 31.53 -10.49
N LEU A 583 -0.11 32.82 -10.75
CA LEU A 583 0.84 33.85 -10.27
C LEU A 583 0.81 34.00 -8.74
N PHE A 584 -0.37 33.94 -8.13
CA PHE A 584 -0.50 34.03 -6.66
C PHE A 584 -0.09 32.73 -5.94
N ASN A 585 -0.34 31.58 -6.53
CA ASN A 585 -0.05 30.28 -5.92
C ASN A 585 1.24 29.63 -6.41
N GLY A 586 1.89 30.20 -7.41
CA GLY A 586 3.21 29.79 -7.87
C GLY A 586 4.30 30.16 -6.89
N SER A 587 5.25 29.27 -6.67
CA SER A 587 6.45 29.55 -5.89
C SER A 587 7.70 29.22 -6.71
N ASN A 588 8.68 30.12 -6.64
CA ASN A 588 9.94 29.92 -7.31
C ASN A 588 10.87 29.03 -6.47
N LEU A 589 10.78 27.71 -6.67
CA LEU A 589 11.58 26.73 -5.93
C LEU A 589 13.09 26.90 -6.11
N THR A 590 13.53 27.52 -7.22
CA THR A 590 14.97 27.77 -7.47
C THR A 590 15.56 28.90 -6.63
N ALA A 591 14.73 29.65 -5.93
CA ALA A 591 15.15 30.71 -5.04
C ALA A 591 14.52 30.57 -3.62
N SER A 592 14.01 29.40 -3.28
CA SER A 592 13.49 29.09 -1.96
C SER A 592 14.51 28.32 -1.13
N ALA A 593 14.49 28.50 0.18
CA ALA A 593 15.35 27.78 1.12
C ALA A 593 14.62 27.48 2.41
N ASN A 594 14.96 26.35 3.04
CA ASN A 594 14.41 25.92 4.32
C ASN A 594 15.53 25.80 5.34
N ASP A 595 15.17 25.88 6.62
CA ASP A 595 16.06 25.66 7.76
C ASP A 595 17.32 26.56 7.76
N LEU A 596 17.19 27.78 7.22
CA LEU A 596 18.23 28.78 7.34
C LEU A 596 18.33 29.21 8.80
N GLU A 597 19.55 29.20 9.34
CA GLU A 597 19.82 29.70 10.69
C GLU A 597 20.36 31.13 10.62
N TRP A 598 19.65 32.06 11.27
CA TRP A 598 20.08 33.42 11.44
C TRP A 598 19.57 33.95 12.77
N ASN A 599 20.47 34.54 13.53
CA ASN A 599 20.17 35.13 14.83
C ASN A 599 19.54 34.12 15.82
N ASN A 600 20.04 32.89 15.84
CA ASN A 600 19.55 31.75 16.62
C ASN A 600 18.07 31.32 16.32
N GLN A 601 17.57 31.72 15.17
CA GLN A 601 16.24 31.35 14.70
C GLN A 601 16.34 30.60 13.37
N LYS A 602 15.41 29.67 13.14
CA LYS A 602 15.26 28.98 11.86
C LYS A 602 14.29 29.74 10.97
N TRP A 603 14.69 29.92 9.72
CA TRP A 603 13.95 30.64 8.70
C TRP A 603 13.68 29.77 7.50
N SER A 604 12.49 29.92 6.93
CA SER A 604 12.15 29.36 5.63
C SER A 604 11.79 30.51 4.68
N ILE A 605 12.44 30.51 3.52
CA ILE A 605 12.20 31.50 2.47
C ILE A 605 11.40 30.79 1.37
N VAL A 606 10.20 31.31 1.10
CA VAL A 606 9.39 30.92 -0.05
C VAL A 606 9.33 32.12 -0.99
N ASN A 607 10.01 32.02 -2.13
CA ASN A 607 10.00 33.09 -3.12
C ASN A 607 8.77 32.92 -4.03
N ARG A 608 7.81 33.80 -3.92
CA ARG A 608 6.58 33.84 -4.73
C ARG A 608 6.73 34.81 -5.88
N PHE A 609 6.00 34.57 -6.98
CA PHE A 609 5.97 35.50 -8.11
C PHE A 609 5.23 36.79 -7.77
N ILE A 610 4.14 36.71 -7.01
CA ILE A 610 3.50 37.86 -6.39
C ILE A 610 3.72 37.75 -4.88
N PRO A 611 4.52 38.64 -4.26
CA PRO A 611 4.90 38.52 -2.86
C PRO A 611 3.82 39.02 -1.88
N PHE A 612 2.69 39.50 -2.39
CA PHE A 612 1.57 40.01 -1.60
C PHE A 612 0.47 38.96 -1.47
N SER A 613 -0.25 38.97 -0.38
CA SER A 613 -1.50 38.24 -0.23
C SER A 613 -2.65 38.95 -0.97
N GLU A 614 -3.71 38.26 -1.23
CA GLU A 614 -4.91 38.79 -1.88
C GLU A 614 -5.51 39.95 -1.07
N SER A 615 -5.54 39.83 0.24
CA SER A 615 -6.01 40.90 1.13
C SER A 615 -5.12 42.13 1.10
N GLU A 616 -3.79 41.99 0.97
CA GLU A 616 -2.86 43.11 0.89
C GLU A 616 -2.98 43.88 -0.42
N VAL A 617 -3.44 43.30 -1.49
CA VAL A 617 -3.73 43.99 -2.76
C VAL A 617 -5.15 44.51 -2.84
N GLY A 618 -5.94 44.39 -1.76
CA GLY A 618 -7.30 44.92 -1.69
C GLY A 618 -8.30 44.13 -2.56
N ALA A 619 -7.99 42.88 -2.85
CA ALA A 619 -8.93 42.02 -3.55
C ALA A 619 -10.16 41.76 -2.66
N PRO A 620 -11.39 41.97 -3.18
CA PRO A 620 -12.61 41.80 -2.39
C PRO A 620 -12.86 40.35 -1.98
N ASP A 621 -12.41 39.44 -2.81
CA ASP A 621 -12.47 38.00 -2.62
C ASP A 621 -11.10 37.40 -2.83
N ARG A 622 -10.92 36.17 -2.40
CA ARG A 622 -9.70 35.44 -2.65
C ARG A 622 -9.53 35.22 -4.15
N PHE A 623 -8.30 35.41 -4.65
CA PHE A 623 -7.91 34.89 -5.96
C PHE A 623 -7.83 33.35 -6.00
N GLU A 624 -8.25 32.67 -4.96
CA GLU A 624 -8.80 31.34 -5.06
C GLU A 624 -10.07 31.49 -5.90
N SER A 625 -9.90 31.73 -7.19
CA SER A 625 -11.02 31.96 -8.04
C SER A 625 -11.91 30.73 -8.06
N ASP A 626 -13.12 30.88 -7.55
CA ASP A 626 -14.14 29.87 -7.62
C ASP A 626 -14.65 29.66 -9.06
N PHE A 627 -14.42 30.64 -9.94
CA PHE A 627 -14.88 30.55 -11.33
C PHE A 627 -14.31 29.31 -12.03
N MET A 628 -13.00 29.09 -11.97
CA MET A 628 -12.36 27.95 -12.60
C MET A 628 -12.85 26.63 -12.00
N LEU A 629 -13.02 26.58 -10.68
CA LEU A 629 -13.55 25.40 -10.00
C LEU A 629 -15.02 25.14 -10.38
N GLN A 630 -15.85 26.18 -10.46
CA GLN A 630 -17.24 26.08 -10.89
C GLN A 630 -17.34 25.67 -12.35
N TYR A 631 -16.48 26.22 -13.22
CA TYR A 631 -16.39 25.82 -14.60
C TYR A 631 -16.09 24.34 -14.75
N LEU A 632 -15.09 23.82 -14.04
CA LEU A 632 -14.73 22.41 -14.07
C LEU A 632 -15.84 21.51 -13.51
N LYS A 633 -16.51 21.92 -12.42
CA LYS A 633 -17.65 21.18 -11.86
C LYS A 633 -18.87 21.16 -12.76
N GLY A 634 -19.08 22.21 -13.51
CA GLY A 634 -20.20 22.34 -14.46
C GLY A 634 -20.02 21.56 -15.75
N LYS A 635 -18.80 21.13 -16.08
CA LYS A 635 -18.54 20.32 -17.27
C LYS A 635 -19.05 18.90 -17.07
N LYS A 636 -19.86 18.43 -17.99
CA LYS A 636 -20.10 16.99 -18.15
C LYS A 636 -18.89 16.42 -18.86
N PHE A 637 -18.08 15.71 -18.11
CA PHE A 637 -16.97 14.96 -18.69
C PHE A 637 -17.53 13.92 -19.67
N SER A 638 -16.84 13.72 -20.80
CA SER A 638 -17.16 12.62 -21.68
C SER A 638 -16.96 11.29 -20.93
N SER A 639 -17.57 10.23 -21.42
CA SER A 639 -17.35 8.88 -20.85
C SER A 639 -15.89 8.43 -20.91
N GLU A 640 -15.04 9.16 -21.63
CA GLU A 640 -13.60 8.92 -21.76
C GLU A 640 -12.77 9.73 -20.75
N ALA A 641 -13.34 10.72 -20.07
CA ALA A 641 -12.64 11.61 -19.13
C ALA A 641 -12.69 11.07 -17.67
#